data_fa53717b9b4bc72e5468a9711e4d1fe9
#
_entry.id   fa53717b9b4bc72e5468a9711e4d1fe9
#
_cell.length_a   1.000
_cell.length_b   1.000
_cell.length_c   1.000
_cell.angle_alpha   90.00
_cell.angle_beta   90.00
_cell.angle_gamma   90.00
#
_symmetry.space_group_name_H-M   'P 1'
#
loop_
_entity.id
_entity.type
_entity.pdbx_description
1 polymer ?
#
loop_
_entity_poly.entity_id
_entity_poly.type
_entity_poly.pdbx_seq_one_letter_code
_entity_poly.pdbx_strand_id
1 'polypeptide(L)'
;MSEVLVPLRSDLIVKKQSIAHQNSYIAIIKDPVKKKYFRFEEEEYFVLSLFDNQKTSQEVAELYNKKFYDNLTEKDIEEFVASVRSSDLLEKNLSELNTFLYEQLKEERKSKIRQAKGSALYFRVPLVDPDLFFYKIMPYIKWFWSKPCIMLMNFIMISAVFVLFNNNEEVKSGMAHIFDFSSQSAFQLFILWATVMSVIAIHELGHGLTCRRFGGECHEIGFLFMFFNPCMYANVNDAWLFENKRHQLYVTFAGCFIEFLVGSIAVYVWVLTQKGAFINMLAFKVIVVCFFSAIFMNFNPLMKFDGYFALSDYLEMPNLRDRSKEYLGYLVSTKIFFLKKEFDILTKREQWILGTYGFLVTIYMINVMSGLVFLAGGFLITQFQGIGLLILCFIIYKFFGRMFGKLINFIRLVMTEHKNFFSKPVVRLVGFTFISGLIFGFIFYPLPQHLELTATLEPFKQTIIRAHETGYVEDISINKLAYKKGETILIQSNSEINDMLKEVEIDLRSNLQLQQAAIAKGDAAELIKLKKIRQKLIDSQNDLKRRQENLTLIAPFDGVFENNLNSLKYTTLNQGDEVGQFINTYVYKVLIDILERDLEGIRPGTKAFFVLNTKPEEYFSGQVIAISPIHTMKGIARFYKVRVKFPNKKMYLREGMSGTVYLEIGRYTYLHSLIRWLKKTIRLDLQL
;
A
#
# COMPACT_ATOMS: atom_id res chain seq x y z
N MET A 1 -60.27 20.96 -23.86
CA MET A 1 -60.70 21.11 -22.44
C MET A 1 -59.40 21.05 -21.64
N SER A 2 -59.00 22.15 -21.05
CA SER A 2 -57.81 22.20 -20.15
C SER A 2 -58.05 21.30 -18.94
N GLU A 3 -57.20 20.34 -18.74
CA GLU A 3 -57.29 19.36 -17.61
C GLU A 3 -57.06 20.11 -16.30
N VAL A 4 -57.98 19.93 -15.34
CA VAL A 4 -57.84 20.55 -13.99
C VAL A 4 -56.77 19.82 -13.21
N LEU A 5 -55.88 20.56 -12.52
CA LEU A 5 -54.74 20.01 -11.83
C LEU A 5 -55.11 19.40 -10.48
N VAL A 6 -54.84 18.12 -10.34
CA VAL A 6 -55.14 17.32 -9.16
C VAL A 6 -54.15 17.65 -8.02
N PRO A 7 -54.61 17.82 -6.74
CA PRO A 7 -53.73 18.17 -5.65
C PRO A 7 -52.75 17.04 -5.27
N LEU A 8 -51.76 17.39 -4.46
CA LEU A 8 -50.85 16.42 -3.82
C LEU A 8 -51.60 15.49 -2.87
N ARG A 9 -51.19 14.27 -2.78
CA ARG A 9 -51.70 13.27 -1.81
C ARG A 9 -51.59 13.80 -0.40
N SER A 10 -52.64 13.64 0.38
CA SER A 10 -52.76 14.13 1.78
C SER A 10 -51.86 13.42 2.78
N ASP A 11 -51.39 12.21 2.44
CA ASP A 11 -50.46 11.43 3.28
C ASP A 11 -48.97 11.82 3.13
N LEU A 12 -48.65 12.70 2.20
CA LEU A 12 -47.25 13.14 1.96
C LEU A 12 -46.80 14.10 3.08
N ILE A 13 -45.60 13.87 3.58
CA ILE A 13 -44.96 14.73 4.57
C ILE A 13 -44.08 15.75 3.85
N VAL A 14 -44.45 17.03 3.94
CA VAL A 14 -43.73 18.15 3.30
C VAL A 14 -42.94 18.91 4.37
N LYS A 15 -41.64 19.10 4.12
CA LYS A 15 -40.76 19.92 4.95
C LYS A 15 -40.04 20.95 4.07
N LYS A 16 -40.03 22.22 4.53
CA LYS A 16 -39.32 23.31 3.85
C LYS A 16 -38.01 23.57 4.57
N GLN A 17 -36.93 23.66 3.81
CA GLN A 17 -35.59 23.95 4.33
C GLN A 17 -35.03 25.18 3.65
N SER A 18 -34.65 26.22 4.41
CA SER A 18 -34.07 27.45 3.86
C SER A 18 -32.65 27.23 3.39
N ILE A 19 -32.26 27.82 2.25
CA ILE A 19 -30.89 27.79 1.73
C ILE A 19 -30.14 28.99 2.28
N ALA A 20 -29.01 28.76 2.97
CA ALA A 20 -28.27 29.78 3.71
C ALA A 20 -27.66 30.91 2.82
N HIS A 21 -27.50 30.70 1.53
CA HIS A 21 -26.87 31.63 0.60
C HIS A 21 -27.78 32.19 -0.50
N GLN A 22 -29.02 31.74 -0.55
CA GLN A 22 -30.07 32.23 -1.44
C GLN A 22 -31.30 32.50 -0.59
N ASN A 23 -31.99 33.60 -0.84
CA ASN A 23 -33.25 33.91 -0.14
C ASN A 23 -34.41 32.99 -0.60
N SER A 24 -34.12 31.71 -0.83
CA SER A 24 -35.00 30.68 -1.34
C SER A 24 -35.04 29.48 -0.40
N TYR A 25 -36.06 28.63 -0.53
CA TYR A 25 -36.18 27.39 0.22
C TYR A 25 -36.34 26.20 -0.71
N ILE A 26 -35.99 25.03 -0.20
CA ILE A 26 -36.23 23.74 -0.84
C ILE A 26 -37.34 23.02 -0.10
N ALA A 27 -38.28 22.46 -0.85
CA ALA A 27 -39.30 21.58 -0.29
C ALA A 27 -38.87 20.12 -0.46
N ILE A 28 -38.80 19.39 0.67
CA ILE A 28 -38.56 17.95 0.68
C ILE A 28 -39.88 17.27 0.95
N ILE A 29 -40.34 16.42 0.04
CA ILE A 29 -41.57 15.66 0.14
C ILE A 29 -41.21 14.19 0.38
N LYS A 30 -41.61 13.66 1.53
CA LYS A 30 -41.49 12.21 1.86
C LYS A 30 -42.80 11.51 1.48
N ASP A 31 -42.71 10.49 0.67
CA ASP A 31 -43.78 9.50 0.49
C ASP A 31 -43.65 8.41 1.56
N PRO A 32 -44.53 8.35 2.59
CA PRO A 32 -44.41 7.41 3.67
C PRO A 32 -44.69 5.97 3.22
N VAL A 33 -45.44 5.79 2.13
CA VAL A 33 -45.79 4.46 1.60
C VAL A 33 -44.64 3.86 0.81
N LYS A 34 -44.02 4.64 -0.11
CA LYS A 34 -42.89 4.20 -0.95
C LYS A 34 -41.54 4.38 -0.27
N LYS A 35 -41.50 5.04 0.89
CA LYS A 35 -40.26 5.42 1.59
C LYS A 35 -39.27 6.15 0.65
N LYS A 36 -39.80 6.99 -0.24
CA LYS A 36 -39.03 7.82 -1.18
C LYS A 36 -39.08 9.27 -0.79
N TYR A 37 -38.01 9.99 -1.13
CA TYR A 37 -37.88 11.42 -0.87
C TYR A 37 -37.74 12.12 -2.21
N PHE A 38 -38.48 13.22 -2.37
CA PHE A 38 -38.48 14.07 -3.54
C PHE A 38 -38.06 15.47 -3.09
N ARG A 39 -37.22 16.11 -3.86
CA ARG A 39 -36.71 17.45 -3.59
C ARG A 39 -37.21 18.35 -4.71
N PHE A 40 -37.84 19.44 -4.32
CA PHE A 40 -38.35 20.45 -5.20
C PHE A 40 -37.75 21.82 -4.81
N GLU A 41 -37.37 22.61 -5.80
CA GLU A 41 -36.95 23.98 -5.60
C GLU A 41 -38.19 24.87 -5.29
N GLU A 42 -37.96 26.07 -4.79
CA GLU A 42 -39.04 26.97 -4.39
C GLU A 42 -40.06 27.19 -5.50
N GLU A 43 -39.58 27.36 -6.71
CA GLU A 43 -40.35 27.58 -7.92
C GLU A 43 -41.23 26.37 -8.25
N GLU A 44 -40.63 25.19 -8.27
CA GLU A 44 -41.31 23.94 -8.54
C GLU A 44 -42.36 23.62 -7.47
N TYR A 45 -41.99 23.84 -6.17
CA TYR A 45 -42.94 23.65 -5.08
C TYR A 45 -44.07 24.65 -5.09
N PHE A 46 -43.81 25.88 -5.53
CA PHE A 46 -44.87 26.87 -5.71
C PHE A 46 -45.90 26.40 -6.72
N VAL A 47 -45.48 25.87 -7.86
CA VAL A 47 -46.38 25.26 -8.89
C VAL A 47 -47.18 24.12 -8.26
N LEU A 48 -46.53 23.21 -7.52
CA LEU A 48 -47.20 22.09 -6.83
C LEU A 48 -48.23 22.55 -5.78
N SER A 49 -47.97 23.66 -5.10
CA SER A 49 -48.89 24.21 -4.10
C SER A 49 -50.14 24.83 -4.67
N LEU A 50 -50.18 25.10 -5.96
CA LEU A 50 -51.36 25.66 -6.68
C LEU A 50 -52.29 24.56 -7.22
N PHE A 51 -51.95 23.27 -7.06
CA PHE A 51 -52.77 22.14 -7.49
C PHE A 51 -53.91 21.92 -6.48
N ASP A 52 -55.14 22.35 -6.84
CA ASP A 52 -56.27 22.40 -5.93
C ASP A 52 -57.60 21.84 -6.53
N ASN A 53 -57.55 21.09 -7.61
CA ASN A 53 -58.70 20.60 -8.38
C ASN A 53 -59.60 21.73 -8.95
N GLN A 54 -59.11 22.98 -9.02
CA GLN A 54 -59.91 24.11 -9.55
C GLN A 54 -59.17 24.84 -10.67
N LYS A 55 -57.82 24.86 -10.61
CA LYS A 55 -57.00 25.61 -11.59
C LYS A 55 -56.57 24.76 -12.76
N THR A 56 -56.47 25.40 -13.92
CA THR A 56 -55.96 24.83 -15.16
C THR A 56 -54.46 25.07 -15.30
N SER A 57 -53.80 24.33 -16.18
CA SER A 57 -52.34 24.51 -16.47
C SER A 57 -52.03 25.92 -16.92
N GLN A 58 -52.94 26.58 -17.66
CA GLN A 58 -52.79 27.97 -18.10
C GLN A 58 -52.81 28.96 -16.93
N GLU A 59 -53.79 28.82 -16.03
CA GLU A 59 -53.93 29.69 -14.85
C GLU A 59 -52.73 29.57 -13.90
N VAL A 60 -52.20 28.36 -13.75
CA VAL A 60 -50.98 28.11 -12.92
C VAL A 60 -49.75 28.76 -13.57
N ALA A 61 -49.62 28.68 -14.91
CA ALA A 61 -48.53 29.36 -15.62
C ALA A 61 -48.61 30.88 -15.46
N GLU A 62 -49.83 31.48 -15.57
CA GLU A 62 -50.02 32.93 -15.35
C GLU A 62 -49.65 33.35 -13.90
N LEU A 63 -50.08 32.59 -12.91
CA LEU A 63 -49.72 32.86 -11.48
C LEU A 63 -48.23 32.72 -11.18
N TYR A 64 -47.59 31.74 -11.80
CA TYR A 64 -46.16 31.55 -11.70
C TYR A 64 -45.40 32.73 -12.31
N ASN A 65 -45.70 33.07 -13.55
CA ASN A 65 -45.08 34.18 -14.31
C ASN A 65 -45.25 35.53 -13.60
N LYS A 66 -46.38 35.74 -12.92
CA LYS A 66 -46.63 36.94 -12.13
C LYS A 66 -45.78 37.01 -10.86
N LYS A 67 -45.43 35.85 -10.28
CA LYS A 67 -44.65 35.80 -9.03
C LYS A 67 -43.16 35.83 -9.29
N PHE A 68 -42.69 35.09 -10.26
CA PHE A 68 -41.24 34.89 -10.50
C PHE A 68 -40.72 35.72 -11.70
N TYR A 69 -41.59 36.48 -12.38
CA TYR A 69 -41.23 37.32 -13.56
C TYR A 69 -40.55 36.51 -14.67
N ASP A 70 -41.01 35.27 -14.90
CA ASP A 70 -40.51 34.35 -15.90
C ASP A 70 -41.58 34.08 -16.97
N ASN A 71 -41.23 33.35 -18.05
CA ASN A 71 -42.12 33.08 -19.21
C ASN A 71 -42.43 31.58 -19.34
N LEU A 72 -42.96 30.97 -18.27
CA LEU A 72 -43.38 29.56 -18.30
C LEU A 72 -44.64 29.41 -19.19
N THR A 73 -44.62 28.44 -20.07
CA THR A 73 -45.76 28.15 -20.95
C THR A 73 -46.68 27.08 -20.38
N GLU A 74 -47.93 27.01 -20.88
CA GLU A 74 -48.86 25.93 -20.51
C GLU A 74 -48.25 24.54 -20.73
N LYS A 75 -47.49 24.37 -21.81
CA LYS A 75 -46.83 23.10 -22.15
C LYS A 75 -45.77 22.68 -21.13
N ASP A 76 -45.03 23.63 -20.61
CA ASP A 76 -44.01 23.37 -19.56
C ASP A 76 -44.68 22.88 -18.26
N ILE A 77 -45.83 23.45 -17.91
CA ILE A 77 -46.65 22.97 -16.76
C ILE A 77 -47.17 21.55 -17.03
N GLU A 78 -47.64 21.25 -18.22
CA GLU A 78 -48.12 19.89 -18.59
C GLU A 78 -46.99 18.86 -18.50
N GLU A 79 -45.80 19.19 -18.98
CA GLU A 79 -44.62 18.31 -18.86
C GLU A 79 -44.22 18.09 -17.39
N PHE A 80 -44.28 19.15 -16.56
CA PHE A 80 -44.06 19.07 -15.14
C PHE A 80 -45.09 18.19 -14.43
N VAL A 81 -46.39 18.40 -14.74
CA VAL A 81 -47.50 17.57 -14.22
C VAL A 81 -47.31 16.11 -14.59
N ALA A 82 -46.92 15.81 -15.82
CA ALA A 82 -46.65 14.44 -16.27
C ALA A 82 -45.50 13.81 -15.47
N SER A 83 -44.46 14.58 -15.18
CA SER A 83 -43.32 14.13 -14.33
C SER A 83 -43.78 13.84 -12.90
N VAL A 84 -44.56 14.75 -12.29
CA VAL A 84 -45.07 14.59 -10.92
C VAL A 84 -46.07 13.43 -10.84
N ARG A 85 -46.91 13.26 -11.84
CA ARG A 85 -47.86 12.13 -11.98
C ARG A 85 -47.10 10.80 -12.09
N SER A 86 -46.02 10.75 -12.87
CA SER A 86 -45.15 9.56 -12.97
C SER A 86 -44.48 9.19 -11.65
N SER A 87 -44.28 10.18 -10.79
CA SER A 87 -43.70 10.03 -9.44
C SER A 87 -44.74 9.62 -8.39
N ASP A 88 -46.05 9.49 -8.75
CA ASP A 88 -47.17 9.11 -7.87
C ASP A 88 -47.40 10.04 -6.66
N LEU A 89 -47.14 11.34 -6.85
CA LEU A 89 -47.32 12.35 -5.80
C LEU A 89 -48.72 12.98 -5.77
N LEU A 90 -49.51 12.80 -6.83
CA LEU A 90 -50.85 13.38 -6.98
C LEU A 90 -51.94 12.45 -6.43
N GLU A 91 -53.08 13.02 -5.94
CA GLU A 91 -54.25 12.22 -5.53
C GLU A 91 -54.78 11.38 -6.69
N LYS A 92 -55.28 10.18 -6.38
CA LYS A 92 -55.83 9.25 -7.38
C LYS A 92 -57.28 8.95 -7.07
N ASN A 93 -58.11 8.77 -8.10
CA ASN A 93 -59.46 8.31 -7.98
C ASN A 93 -59.51 6.87 -7.44
N LEU A 94 -60.61 6.46 -6.76
CA LEU A 94 -60.76 5.13 -6.11
C LEU A 94 -60.48 3.95 -7.07
N SER A 95 -60.80 4.06 -8.34
CA SER A 95 -60.50 3.05 -9.38
C SER A 95 -59.03 2.97 -9.73
N GLU A 96 -58.36 4.11 -9.77
CA GLU A 96 -56.90 4.20 -9.98
C GLU A 96 -56.13 3.76 -8.74
N LEU A 97 -56.69 4.00 -7.54
CA LEU A 97 -56.06 3.57 -6.28
C LEU A 97 -55.98 2.03 -6.18
N ASN A 98 -57.06 1.32 -6.59
CA ASN A 98 -57.07 -0.16 -6.58
C ASN A 98 -56.09 -0.76 -7.62
N THR A 99 -56.03 -0.20 -8.81
CA THR A 99 -55.01 -0.59 -9.82
C THR A 99 -53.60 -0.28 -9.34
N PHE A 100 -53.42 0.86 -8.75
CA PHE A 100 -52.12 1.29 -8.17
C PHE A 100 -51.69 0.37 -7.02
N LEU A 101 -52.53 0.02 -6.07
CA LEU A 101 -52.22 -0.92 -4.99
C LEU A 101 -51.84 -2.31 -5.55
N TYR A 102 -52.56 -2.76 -6.58
CA TYR A 102 -52.24 -4.03 -7.25
C TYR A 102 -50.88 -3.98 -7.96
N GLU A 103 -50.59 -2.89 -8.68
CA GLU A 103 -49.29 -2.67 -9.30
C GLU A 103 -48.17 -2.51 -8.29
N GLN A 104 -48.39 -1.82 -7.17
CA GLN A 104 -47.43 -1.72 -6.08
C GLN A 104 -47.10 -3.11 -5.49
N LEU A 105 -48.10 -3.94 -5.19
CA LEU A 105 -47.86 -5.30 -4.71
C LEU A 105 -47.07 -6.14 -5.74
N LYS A 106 -47.35 -5.93 -7.02
CA LYS A 106 -46.62 -6.57 -8.12
C LYS A 106 -45.19 -6.05 -8.27
N GLU A 107 -44.99 -4.75 -8.12
CA GLU A 107 -43.67 -4.12 -8.15
C GLU A 107 -42.85 -4.45 -6.89
N GLU A 108 -43.46 -4.49 -5.72
CA GLU A 108 -42.79 -4.97 -4.50
C GLU A 108 -42.33 -6.42 -4.63
N ARG A 109 -43.19 -7.31 -5.18
CA ARG A 109 -42.79 -8.67 -5.50
C ARG A 109 -41.64 -8.72 -6.54
N LYS A 110 -41.72 -7.89 -7.61
CA LYS A 110 -40.67 -7.78 -8.61
C LYS A 110 -39.41 -7.14 -8.05
N SER A 111 -39.52 -6.15 -7.17
CA SER A 111 -38.35 -5.50 -6.55
C SER A 111 -37.67 -6.41 -5.54
N LYS A 112 -38.42 -7.17 -4.74
CA LYS A 112 -37.87 -8.23 -3.89
C LYS A 112 -37.13 -9.29 -4.71
N ILE A 113 -37.70 -9.67 -5.87
CA ILE A 113 -37.05 -10.60 -6.82
C ILE A 113 -35.87 -9.94 -7.55
N ARG A 114 -35.93 -8.64 -7.89
CA ARG A 114 -34.82 -7.89 -8.49
C ARG A 114 -33.71 -7.56 -7.48
N GLN A 115 -34.05 -7.31 -6.22
CA GLN A 115 -33.08 -7.12 -5.14
C GLN A 115 -32.35 -8.45 -4.84
N ALA A 116 -33.08 -9.58 -4.89
CA ALA A 116 -32.47 -10.92 -4.86
C ALA A 116 -31.66 -11.24 -6.16
N LYS A 117 -31.98 -10.60 -7.30
CA LYS A 117 -31.23 -10.66 -8.57
C LYS A 117 -30.29 -9.45 -8.79
N GLY A 118 -29.96 -8.72 -7.71
CA GLY A 118 -28.89 -7.72 -7.75
C GLY A 118 -27.63 -8.31 -8.39
N SER A 119 -26.85 -7.49 -9.03
CA SER A 119 -25.53 -7.95 -9.53
C SER A 119 -24.87 -8.75 -8.42
N ALA A 120 -24.33 -9.94 -8.73
CA ALA A 120 -23.57 -10.75 -7.75
C ALA A 120 -22.48 -9.97 -7.02
N LEU A 121 -22.17 -8.76 -7.54
CA LEU A 121 -21.18 -7.83 -7.00
C LEU A 121 -21.77 -6.74 -6.08
N TYR A 122 -23.10 -6.60 -6.02
CA TYR A 122 -23.75 -5.58 -5.20
C TYR A 122 -25.19 -5.99 -4.86
N PHE A 123 -25.43 -6.38 -3.62
CA PHE A 123 -26.77 -6.67 -3.12
C PHE A 123 -26.89 -6.29 -1.63
N ARG A 124 -28.11 -5.88 -1.25
CA ARG A 124 -28.46 -5.49 0.14
C ARG A 124 -29.31 -6.58 0.76
N VAL A 125 -29.01 -6.91 2.00
CA VAL A 125 -29.78 -7.82 2.82
C VAL A 125 -30.22 -7.07 4.07
N PRO A 126 -31.48 -6.62 4.15
CA PRO A 126 -32.00 -6.03 5.37
C PRO A 126 -32.06 -7.11 6.46
N LEU A 127 -31.52 -6.80 7.65
CA LEU A 127 -31.49 -7.73 8.77
C LEU A 127 -32.61 -7.44 9.78
N VAL A 128 -32.64 -6.19 10.25
CA VAL A 128 -33.48 -5.81 11.40
C VAL A 128 -34.04 -4.39 11.19
N ASP A 129 -35.27 -4.16 11.70
CA ASP A 129 -35.80 -2.83 11.93
C ASP A 129 -35.42 -2.39 13.35
N PRO A 130 -34.43 -1.53 13.55
CA PRO A 130 -33.94 -1.15 14.88
C PRO A 130 -34.78 -0.02 15.53
N ASP A 131 -35.73 0.58 14.82
CA ASP A 131 -36.40 1.81 15.28
C ASP A 131 -37.08 1.69 16.64
N LEU A 132 -37.81 0.61 16.86
CA LEU A 132 -38.43 0.33 18.16
C LEU A 132 -37.41 0.14 19.28
N PHE A 133 -36.26 -0.48 18.97
CA PHE A 133 -35.17 -0.65 19.93
C PHE A 133 -34.53 0.71 20.24
N PHE A 134 -34.24 1.51 19.23
CA PHE A 134 -33.69 2.84 19.42
C PHE A 134 -34.63 3.76 20.18
N TYR A 135 -35.94 3.67 19.92
CA TYR A 135 -36.97 4.40 20.69
C TYR A 135 -36.92 4.07 22.17
N LYS A 136 -36.88 2.78 22.50
CA LYS A 136 -36.87 2.31 23.90
C LYS A 136 -35.56 2.69 24.63
N ILE A 137 -34.43 2.61 23.99
CA ILE A 137 -33.14 2.87 24.63
C ILE A 137 -32.79 4.38 24.72
N MET A 138 -33.35 5.22 23.84
CA MET A 138 -33.05 6.65 23.75
C MET A 138 -33.21 7.40 25.10
N PRO A 139 -34.24 7.19 25.93
CA PRO A 139 -34.35 7.87 27.24
C PRO A 139 -33.14 7.64 28.13
N TYR A 140 -32.51 6.46 28.05
CA TYR A 140 -31.38 6.07 28.91
C TYR A 140 -30.05 6.60 28.41
N ILE A 141 -29.90 6.78 27.09
CA ILE A 141 -28.62 7.18 26.49
C ILE A 141 -28.59 8.62 25.99
N LYS A 142 -29.69 9.39 26.04
CA LYS A 142 -29.75 10.77 25.53
C LYS A 142 -28.71 11.72 26.14
N TRP A 143 -28.22 11.40 27.37
CA TRP A 143 -27.15 12.17 28.02
C TRP A 143 -25.83 12.15 27.26
N PHE A 144 -25.63 11.17 26.40
CA PHE A 144 -24.45 11.02 25.55
C PHE A 144 -24.26 12.23 24.62
N TRP A 145 -25.37 12.83 24.17
CA TRP A 145 -25.36 14.06 23.35
C TRP A 145 -25.36 15.36 24.18
N SER A 146 -25.17 15.26 25.49
CA SER A 146 -25.04 16.44 26.34
C SER A 146 -23.67 17.11 26.13
N LYS A 147 -23.62 18.44 26.25
CA LYS A 147 -22.37 19.20 26.09
C LYS A 147 -21.23 18.69 26.96
N PRO A 148 -21.42 18.42 28.30
CA PRO A 148 -20.32 17.93 29.12
C PRO A 148 -19.84 16.54 28.70
N CYS A 149 -20.74 15.66 28.26
CA CYS A 149 -20.36 14.32 27.79
C CYS A 149 -19.55 14.41 26.48
N ILE A 150 -20.00 15.22 25.52
CA ILE A 150 -19.26 15.45 24.26
C ILE A 150 -17.88 16.06 24.55
N MET A 151 -17.77 17.01 25.50
CA MET A 151 -16.48 17.56 25.91
C MET A 151 -15.55 16.50 26.50
N LEU A 152 -16.08 15.62 27.37
CA LEU A 152 -15.31 14.52 27.95
C LEU A 152 -14.84 13.54 26.86
N MET A 153 -15.71 13.17 25.92
CA MET A 153 -15.35 12.29 24.79
C MET A 153 -14.25 12.92 23.93
N ASN A 154 -14.38 14.21 23.58
CA ASN A 154 -13.34 14.92 22.82
C ASN A 154 -12.02 14.97 23.60
N PHE A 155 -12.06 15.17 24.91
CA PHE A 155 -10.87 15.12 25.76
C PHE A 155 -10.19 13.74 25.71
N ILE A 156 -10.97 12.66 25.82
CA ILE A 156 -10.48 11.27 25.69
C ILE A 156 -9.85 11.06 24.31
N MET A 157 -10.48 11.51 23.23
CA MET A 157 -9.96 11.35 21.87
C MET A 157 -8.65 12.11 21.67
N ILE A 158 -8.59 13.38 22.10
CA ILE A 158 -7.37 14.20 21.96
C ILE A 158 -6.22 13.61 22.79
N SER A 159 -6.49 13.21 24.03
CA SER A 159 -5.46 12.61 24.89
C SER A 159 -4.99 11.23 24.35
N ALA A 160 -5.87 10.44 23.75
CA ALA A 160 -5.48 9.19 23.09
C ALA A 160 -4.53 9.41 21.90
N VAL A 161 -4.78 10.44 21.09
CA VAL A 161 -3.86 10.82 19.99
C VAL A 161 -2.48 11.19 20.53
N PHE A 162 -2.42 11.92 21.65
CA PHE A 162 -1.16 12.25 22.31
C PHE A 162 -0.42 11.00 22.81
N VAL A 163 -1.15 10.03 23.38
CA VAL A 163 -0.59 8.74 23.82
C VAL A 163 -0.03 7.96 22.63
N LEU A 164 -0.74 7.92 21.49
CA LEU A 164 -0.24 7.25 20.28
C LEU A 164 1.02 7.92 19.73
N PHE A 165 1.07 9.25 19.78
CA PHE A 165 2.25 10.00 19.34
C PHE A 165 3.50 9.69 20.18
N ASN A 166 3.33 9.59 21.51
CA ASN A 166 4.43 9.23 22.41
C ASN A 166 4.93 7.79 22.21
N ASN A 167 4.07 6.88 21.72
CA ASN A 167 4.41 5.47 21.47
C ASN A 167 4.56 5.18 19.96
N ASN A 168 4.96 6.16 19.16
CA ASN A 168 4.93 6.07 17.70
C ASN A 168 5.75 4.90 17.11
N GLU A 169 6.89 4.54 17.71
CA GLU A 169 7.72 3.44 17.22
C GLU A 169 7.03 2.06 17.43
N GLU A 170 6.35 1.88 18.55
CA GLU A 170 5.54 0.68 18.80
C GLU A 170 4.34 0.60 17.86
N VAL A 171 3.69 1.74 17.60
CA VAL A 171 2.57 1.83 16.65
C VAL A 171 3.04 1.48 15.24
N LYS A 172 4.17 2.02 14.77
CA LYS A 172 4.71 1.70 13.43
C LYS A 172 5.05 0.22 13.29
N SER A 173 5.74 -0.37 14.28
CA SER A 173 6.09 -1.80 14.26
C SER A 173 4.85 -2.70 14.30
N GLY A 174 3.87 -2.36 15.15
CA GLY A 174 2.61 -3.08 15.24
C GLY A 174 1.77 -2.99 13.95
N MET A 175 1.72 -1.81 13.32
CA MET A 175 1.08 -1.64 12.01
C MET A 175 1.76 -2.49 10.94
N ALA A 176 3.09 -2.46 10.84
CA ALA A 176 3.83 -3.29 9.90
C ALA A 176 3.48 -4.78 10.05
N HIS A 177 3.36 -5.26 11.31
CA HIS A 177 2.97 -6.64 11.60
C HIS A 177 1.51 -6.95 11.19
N ILE A 178 0.56 -6.02 11.39
CA ILE A 178 -0.86 -6.25 10.98
C ILE A 178 -0.97 -6.34 9.46
N PHE A 179 -0.23 -5.54 8.70
CA PHE A 179 -0.28 -5.54 7.23
C PHE A 179 0.60 -6.62 6.57
N ASP A 180 1.44 -7.31 7.35
CA ASP A 180 2.14 -8.50 6.86
C ASP A 180 1.25 -9.75 6.97
N PHE A 181 0.34 -9.89 6.00
CA PHE A 181 -0.59 -11.02 5.96
C PHE A 181 0.09 -12.39 5.82
N SER A 182 1.35 -12.43 5.37
CA SER A 182 2.10 -13.68 5.19
C SER A 182 2.55 -14.30 6.51
N SER A 183 2.76 -13.48 7.53
CA SER A 183 3.18 -13.90 8.86
C SER A 183 2.00 -14.22 9.81
N GLN A 184 0.75 -13.88 9.40
CA GLN A 184 -0.43 -14.04 10.25
C GLN A 184 -1.04 -15.44 10.17
N SER A 185 -1.43 -16.00 11.32
CA SER A 185 -2.21 -17.23 11.35
C SER A 185 -3.65 -17.00 10.89
N ALA A 186 -4.34 -18.06 10.42
CA ALA A 186 -5.76 -17.99 10.03
C ALA A 186 -6.65 -17.45 11.16
N PHE A 187 -6.35 -17.79 12.39
CA PHE A 187 -7.06 -17.27 13.57
C PHE A 187 -6.86 -15.76 13.76
N GLN A 188 -5.66 -15.26 13.58
CA GLN A 188 -5.37 -13.82 13.65
C GLN A 188 -6.06 -13.03 12.55
N LEU A 189 -6.15 -13.57 11.33
CA LEU A 189 -6.92 -12.99 10.23
C LEU A 189 -8.42 -12.99 10.52
N PHE A 190 -8.96 -14.08 11.10
CA PHE A 190 -10.36 -14.14 11.52
C PHE A 190 -10.66 -13.08 12.60
N ILE A 191 -9.81 -12.91 13.60
CA ILE A 191 -9.97 -11.86 14.64
C ILE A 191 -9.91 -10.47 14.00
N LEU A 192 -9.02 -10.23 13.05
CA LEU A 192 -8.96 -8.95 12.33
C LEU A 192 -10.26 -8.70 11.55
N TRP A 193 -10.75 -9.69 10.82
CA TRP A 193 -12.03 -9.61 10.11
C TRP A 193 -13.21 -9.35 11.06
N ALA A 194 -13.31 -10.08 12.17
CA ALA A 194 -14.33 -9.88 13.18
C ALA A 194 -14.26 -8.48 13.81
N THR A 195 -13.05 -7.96 14.04
CA THR A 195 -12.83 -6.58 14.52
C THR A 195 -13.35 -5.56 13.51
N VAL A 196 -13.03 -5.72 12.23
CA VAL A 196 -13.54 -4.85 11.16
C VAL A 196 -15.07 -4.85 11.13
N MET A 197 -15.69 -6.03 11.15
CA MET A 197 -17.15 -6.15 11.14
C MET A 197 -17.79 -5.50 12.38
N SER A 198 -17.21 -5.67 13.57
CA SER A 198 -17.70 -5.08 14.80
C SER A 198 -17.59 -3.55 14.80
N VAL A 199 -16.47 -3.00 14.30
CA VAL A 199 -16.27 -1.56 14.19
C VAL A 199 -17.26 -0.94 13.21
N ILE A 200 -17.48 -1.56 12.05
CA ILE A 200 -18.48 -1.11 11.07
C ILE A 200 -19.89 -1.15 11.68
N ALA A 201 -20.24 -2.22 12.43
CA ALA A 201 -21.53 -2.31 13.10
C ALA A 201 -21.75 -1.16 14.11
N ILE A 202 -20.74 -0.85 14.91
CA ILE A 202 -20.78 0.25 15.88
C ILE A 202 -20.90 1.60 15.16
N HIS A 203 -20.22 1.77 14.05
CA HIS A 203 -20.30 2.96 13.19
C HIS A 203 -21.74 3.19 12.71
N GLU A 204 -22.39 2.18 12.13
CA GLU A 204 -23.77 2.26 11.65
C GLU A 204 -24.78 2.52 12.78
N LEU A 205 -24.55 1.94 13.96
CA LEU A 205 -25.33 2.25 15.15
C LEU A 205 -25.21 3.72 15.55
N GLY A 206 -24.04 4.32 15.38
CA GLY A 206 -23.81 5.74 15.62
C GLY A 206 -24.72 6.63 14.79
N HIS A 207 -24.84 6.36 13.49
CA HIS A 207 -25.73 7.07 12.59
C HIS A 207 -27.21 6.89 13.02
N GLY A 208 -27.64 5.65 13.22
CA GLY A 208 -29.02 5.33 13.56
C GLY A 208 -29.48 5.96 14.89
N LEU A 209 -28.68 5.84 15.93
CA LEU A 209 -28.97 6.43 17.25
C LEU A 209 -28.99 7.96 17.20
N THR A 210 -28.07 8.58 16.44
CA THR A 210 -28.04 10.05 16.32
C THR A 210 -29.21 10.54 15.48
N CYS A 211 -29.61 9.82 14.42
CA CYS A 211 -30.81 10.13 13.65
C CYS A 211 -32.05 10.12 14.57
N ARG A 212 -32.22 9.07 15.38
CA ARG A 212 -33.32 8.95 16.33
C ARG A 212 -33.30 10.05 17.41
N ARG A 213 -32.12 10.45 17.87
CA ARG A 213 -31.94 11.53 18.84
C ARG A 213 -32.54 12.86 18.39
N PHE A 214 -32.44 13.16 17.09
CA PHE A 214 -32.97 14.39 16.49
C PHE A 214 -34.37 14.22 15.87
N GLY A 215 -35.05 13.11 16.14
CA GLY A 215 -36.44 12.89 15.76
C GLY A 215 -36.67 12.21 14.41
N GLY A 216 -35.64 11.71 13.77
CA GLY A 216 -35.76 10.86 12.58
C GLY A 216 -36.00 9.39 12.96
N GLU A 217 -36.34 8.57 11.97
CA GLU A 217 -36.57 7.14 12.09
C GLU A 217 -35.47 6.36 11.36
N CYS A 218 -35.15 5.17 11.88
CA CYS A 218 -34.18 4.27 11.24
C CYS A 218 -34.81 2.87 11.14
N HIS A 219 -35.44 2.59 10.01
CA HIS A 219 -36.21 1.34 9.83
C HIS A 219 -35.41 0.17 9.27
N GLU A 220 -34.15 0.37 8.91
CA GLU A 220 -33.39 -0.68 8.24
C GLU A 220 -31.91 -0.60 8.60
N ILE A 221 -31.41 -1.67 9.23
CA ILE A 221 -29.98 -1.98 9.34
C ILE A 221 -29.77 -3.35 8.71
N GLY A 222 -28.72 -3.50 7.91
CA GLY A 222 -28.47 -4.72 7.19
C GLY A 222 -27.05 -4.87 6.67
N PHE A 223 -26.83 -5.98 5.96
CA PHE A 223 -25.60 -6.19 5.20
C PHE A 223 -25.72 -5.69 3.78
N LEU A 224 -24.67 -5.05 3.35
CA LEU A 224 -24.43 -4.64 1.97
C LEU A 224 -23.22 -5.44 1.46
N PHE A 225 -23.45 -6.35 0.51
CA PHE A 225 -22.36 -7.01 -0.17
C PHE A 225 -21.90 -6.16 -1.35
N MET A 226 -20.66 -5.71 -1.29
CA MET A 226 -20.04 -4.92 -2.35
C MET A 226 -18.71 -5.56 -2.74
N PHE A 227 -18.62 -6.06 -3.99
CA PHE A 227 -17.45 -6.77 -4.51
C PHE A 227 -16.99 -7.93 -3.61
N PHE A 228 -17.94 -8.78 -3.16
CA PHE A 228 -17.73 -9.89 -2.24
C PHE A 228 -17.29 -9.49 -0.83
N ASN A 229 -17.22 -8.20 -0.53
CA ASN A 229 -16.91 -7.72 0.81
C ASN A 229 -18.22 -7.39 1.54
N PRO A 230 -18.51 -8.06 2.67
CA PRO A 230 -19.67 -7.71 3.49
C PRO A 230 -19.37 -6.40 4.22
N CYS A 231 -20.26 -5.42 4.03
CA CYS A 231 -20.31 -4.17 4.78
C CYS A 231 -21.65 -4.10 5.51
N MET A 232 -21.77 -3.27 6.53
CA MET A 232 -23.06 -2.95 7.12
C MET A 232 -23.56 -1.60 6.59
N TYR A 233 -24.85 -1.36 6.72
CA TYR A 233 -25.45 -0.07 6.43
C TYR A 233 -26.65 0.20 7.34
N ALA A 234 -26.87 1.48 7.65
CA ALA A 234 -28.09 1.96 8.30
C ALA A 234 -28.82 2.93 7.39
N ASN A 235 -30.15 2.80 7.30
CA ASN A 235 -30.96 3.72 6.51
C ASN A 235 -31.39 4.91 7.39
N VAL A 236 -30.65 5.99 7.28
CA VAL A 236 -30.89 7.25 8.01
C VAL A 236 -31.41 8.36 7.10
N ASN A 237 -32.13 8.01 6.03
CA ASN A 237 -32.64 8.98 5.06
C ASN A 237 -33.57 10.02 5.67
N ASP A 238 -34.20 9.75 6.82
CA ASP A 238 -35.01 10.72 7.55
C ASP A 238 -34.23 11.95 8.01
N ALA A 239 -32.90 11.85 8.10
CA ALA A 239 -32.04 13.01 8.38
C ALA A 239 -32.23 14.15 7.36
N TRP A 240 -32.66 13.84 6.12
CA TRP A 240 -32.97 14.84 5.09
C TRP A 240 -34.19 15.72 5.43
N LEU A 241 -35.06 15.27 6.36
CA LEU A 241 -36.23 16.01 6.79
C LEU A 241 -35.92 16.99 7.94
N PHE A 242 -34.73 17.01 8.47
CA PHE A 242 -34.38 17.90 9.57
C PHE A 242 -34.33 19.36 9.12
N GLU A 243 -35.07 20.21 9.82
CA GLU A 243 -35.08 21.66 9.57
C GLU A 243 -33.71 22.30 9.79
N ASN A 244 -32.96 21.78 10.78
CA ASN A 244 -31.65 22.29 11.11
C ASN A 244 -30.55 21.45 10.45
N LYS A 245 -29.84 22.05 9.50
CA LYS A 245 -28.70 21.42 8.79
C LYS A 245 -27.62 20.87 9.73
N ARG A 246 -27.42 21.50 10.91
CA ARG A 246 -26.44 21.00 11.88
C ARG A 246 -26.83 19.61 12.39
N HIS A 247 -28.12 19.32 12.55
CA HIS A 247 -28.57 17.98 12.95
C HIS A 247 -28.28 16.94 11.86
N GLN A 248 -28.45 17.29 10.60
CA GLN A 248 -28.08 16.46 9.45
C GLN A 248 -26.57 16.13 9.46
N LEU A 249 -25.73 17.15 9.60
CA LEU A 249 -24.28 16.97 9.71
C LEU A 249 -23.88 16.14 10.94
N TYR A 250 -24.56 16.31 12.08
CA TYR A 250 -24.31 15.48 13.26
C TYR A 250 -24.63 14.00 13.02
N VAL A 251 -25.69 13.69 12.27
CA VAL A 251 -25.98 12.31 11.87
C VAL A 251 -24.89 11.79 10.96
N THR A 252 -24.48 12.56 9.94
CA THR A 252 -23.44 12.14 8.99
C THR A 252 -22.09 11.89 9.68
N PHE A 253 -21.70 12.71 10.66
CA PHE A 253 -20.44 12.52 11.39
C PHE A 253 -20.52 11.56 12.57
N ALA A 254 -21.69 11.09 12.94
CA ALA A 254 -21.91 10.27 14.14
C ALA A 254 -21.16 8.93 14.09
N GLY A 255 -21.11 8.29 12.91
CA GLY A 255 -20.36 7.06 12.70
C GLY A 255 -18.88 7.24 12.98
N CYS A 256 -18.26 8.22 12.33
CA CYS A 256 -16.84 8.55 12.54
C CYS A 256 -16.55 8.94 13.99
N PHE A 257 -17.45 9.72 14.62
CA PHE A 257 -17.26 10.15 16.00
C PHE A 257 -17.22 8.98 16.98
N ILE A 258 -18.14 8.02 16.82
CA ILE A 258 -18.15 6.79 17.62
C ILE A 258 -16.95 5.89 17.34
N GLU A 259 -16.52 5.77 16.09
CA GLU A 259 -15.29 5.04 15.74
C GLU A 259 -14.07 5.64 16.43
N PHE A 260 -13.89 6.96 16.38
CA PHE A 260 -12.79 7.63 17.07
C PHE A 260 -12.84 7.43 18.58
N LEU A 261 -14.03 7.46 19.18
CA LEU A 261 -14.20 7.21 20.60
C LEU A 261 -13.81 5.78 20.98
N VAL A 262 -14.29 4.79 20.24
CA VAL A 262 -13.96 3.37 20.46
C VAL A 262 -12.47 3.12 20.28
N GLY A 263 -11.88 3.66 19.20
CA GLY A 263 -10.43 3.60 18.95
C GLY A 263 -9.64 4.24 20.09
N SER A 264 -10.11 5.38 20.61
CA SER A 264 -9.46 6.08 21.72
C SER A 264 -9.52 5.30 23.03
N ILE A 265 -10.64 4.69 23.33
CA ILE A 265 -10.77 3.78 24.49
C ILE A 265 -9.82 2.59 24.33
N ALA A 266 -9.74 2.03 23.13
CA ALA A 266 -8.82 0.92 22.83
C ALA A 266 -7.35 1.32 23.03
N VAL A 267 -6.95 2.58 22.78
CA VAL A 267 -5.59 3.08 23.08
C VAL A 267 -5.26 2.92 24.56
N TYR A 268 -6.17 3.30 25.45
CA TYR A 268 -5.94 3.13 26.88
C TYR A 268 -5.88 1.67 27.30
N VAL A 269 -6.77 0.83 26.74
CA VAL A 269 -6.72 -0.63 26.99
C VAL A 269 -5.38 -1.20 26.53
N TRP A 270 -4.88 -0.78 25.34
CA TRP A 270 -3.61 -1.23 24.81
C TRP A 270 -2.41 -0.86 25.70
N VAL A 271 -2.37 0.38 26.20
CA VAL A 271 -1.28 0.84 27.05
C VAL A 271 -1.34 0.21 28.46
N LEU A 272 -2.54 0.01 28.99
CA LEU A 272 -2.73 -0.52 30.36
C LEU A 272 -2.62 -2.04 30.45
N THR A 273 -2.62 -2.76 29.33
CA THR A 273 -2.56 -4.22 29.30
C THR A 273 -1.15 -4.72 28.99
N GLN A 274 -0.82 -5.91 29.47
CA GLN A 274 0.50 -6.54 29.26
C GLN A 274 0.71 -6.85 27.77
N LYS A 275 1.88 -6.47 27.25
CA LYS A 275 2.29 -6.76 25.87
C LYS A 275 2.26 -8.26 25.60
N GLY A 276 1.68 -8.66 24.46
CA GLY A 276 1.50 -10.06 24.08
C GLY A 276 0.23 -10.73 24.60
N ALA A 277 -0.49 -10.11 25.56
CA ALA A 277 -1.80 -10.61 25.97
C ALA A 277 -2.82 -10.48 24.84
N PHE A 278 -3.80 -11.40 24.78
CA PHE A 278 -4.87 -11.39 23.76
C PHE A 278 -5.61 -10.06 23.73
N ILE A 279 -5.95 -9.49 24.89
CA ILE A 279 -6.65 -8.20 25.02
C ILE A 279 -5.79 -7.07 24.45
N ASN A 280 -4.48 -7.07 24.69
CA ASN A 280 -3.55 -6.07 24.17
C ASN A 280 -3.51 -6.12 22.63
N MET A 281 -3.38 -7.33 22.05
CA MET A 281 -3.41 -7.55 20.61
C MET A 281 -4.75 -7.13 19.99
N LEU A 282 -5.88 -7.48 20.63
CA LEU A 282 -7.21 -7.09 20.16
C LEU A 282 -7.40 -5.58 20.22
N ALA A 283 -7.01 -4.92 21.31
CA ALA A 283 -7.08 -3.47 21.44
C ALA A 283 -6.26 -2.76 20.35
N PHE A 284 -5.06 -3.26 20.06
CA PHE A 284 -4.24 -2.70 18.97
C PHE A 284 -4.90 -2.87 17.60
N LYS A 285 -5.53 -4.02 17.31
CA LYS A 285 -6.30 -4.22 16.07
C LYS A 285 -7.49 -3.25 15.99
N VAL A 286 -8.21 -3.02 17.10
CA VAL A 286 -9.32 -2.04 17.15
C VAL A 286 -8.80 -0.63 16.86
N ILE A 287 -7.66 -0.22 17.44
CA ILE A 287 -7.03 1.08 17.17
C ILE A 287 -6.78 1.24 15.66
N VAL A 288 -6.07 0.28 15.07
CA VAL A 288 -5.71 0.36 13.65
C VAL A 288 -6.94 0.40 12.76
N VAL A 289 -7.95 -0.45 13.02
CA VAL A 289 -9.18 -0.49 12.23
C VAL A 289 -9.96 0.81 12.36
N CYS A 290 -10.20 1.31 13.59
CA CYS A 290 -10.97 2.53 13.83
C CYS A 290 -10.30 3.76 13.18
N PHE A 291 -9.00 3.98 13.42
CA PHE A 291 -8.33 5.16 12.86
C PHE A 291 -8.16 5.07 11.35
N PHE A 292 -7.89 3.87 10.82
CA PHE A 292 -7.78 3.68 9.37
C PHE A 292 -9.13 3.88 8.68
N SER A 293 -10.21 3.27 9.18
CA SER A 293 -11.56 3.41 8.64
C SER A 293 -12.04 4.86 8.73
N ALA A 294 -11.94 5.49 9.89
CA ALA A 294 -12.40 6.85 10.08
C ALA A 294 -11.64 7.84 9.17
N ILE A 295 -10.31 7.83 9.16
CA ILE A 295 -9.51 8.86 8.46
C ILE A 295 -9.48 8.59 6.95
N PHE A 296 -9.12 7.38 6.52
CA PHE A 296 -8.86 7.10 5.10
C PHE A 296 -10.12 6.76 4.31
N MET A 297 -11.14 6.17 4.96
CA MET A 297 -12.38 5.80 4.30
C MET A 297 -13.46 6.87 4.54
N ASN A 298 -13.91 7.03 5.78
CA ASN A 298 -15.12 7.77 6.08
C ASN A 298 -14.95 9.29 6.03
N PHE A 299 -13.83 9.87 6.47
CA PHE A 299 -13.55 11.30 6.31
C PHE A 299 -13.14 11.73 4.90
N ASN A 300 -12.91 10.77 4.00
CA ASN A 300 -12.50 11.08 2.64
C ASN A 300 -13.65 11.66 1.81
N PRO A 301 -13.59 12.94 1.40
CA PRO A 301 -14.68 13.57 0.65
C PRO A 301 -14.71 13.16 -0.83
N LEU A 302 -13.69 12.45 -1.33
CA LEU A 302 -13.57 12.07 -2.74
C LEU A 302 -14.24 10.73 -3.05
N MET A 303 -14.57 9.93 -2.04
CA MET A 303 -15.37 8.70 -2.16
C MET A 303 -16.76 8.91 -1.58
N LYS A 304 -17.75 8.15 -2.06
CA LYS A 304 -19.14 8.22 -1.55
C LYS A 304 -19.25 7.51 -0.19
N PHE A 305 -18.54 8.04 0.82
CA PHE A 305 -18.64 7.73 2.24
C PHE A 305 -19.12 8.98 3.00
N ASP A 306 -19.12 8.95 4.31
CA ASP A 306 -19.68 10.03 5.14
C ASP A 306 -19.08 11.40 4.86
N GLY A 307 -17.76 11.48 4.65
CA GLY A 307 -17.08 12.72 4.30
C GLY A 307 -17.58 13.35 2.99
N TYR A 308 -17.95 12.53 2.01
CA TYR A 308 -18.59 13.01 0.79
C TYR A 308 -19.98 13.56 1.05
N PHE A 309 -20.81 12.83 1.81
CA PHE A 309 -22.16 13.29 2.13
C PHE A 309 -22.10 14.57 2.97
N ALA A 310 -21.22 14.63 3.98
CA ALA A 310 -21.00 15.84 4.76
C ALA A 310 -20.59 17.04 3.88
N LEU A 311 -19.66 16.85 2.95
CA LEU A 311 -19.24 17.91 2.03
C LEU A 311 -20.37 18.31 1.08
N SER A 312 -21.11 17.35 0.53
CA SER A 312 -22.26 17.59 -0.35
C SER A 312 -23.34 18.42 0.35
N ASP A 313 -23.65 18.07 1.61
CA ASP A 313 -24.63 18.76 2.44
C ASP A 313 -24.13 20.15 2.87
N TYR A 314 -22.86 20.29 3.22
CA TYR A 314 -22.25 21.57 3.57
C TYR A 314 -22.24 22.54 2.38
N LEU A 315 -21.94 22.06 1.18
CA LEU A 315 -21.93 22.85 -0.04
C LEU A 315 -23.34 23.08 -0.62
N GLU A 316 -24.34 22.38 -0.10
CA GLU A 316 -25.74 22.38 -0.59
C GLU A 316 -25.87 21.89 -2.04
N MET A 317 -24.95 21.03 -2.47
CA MET A 317 -24.87 20.52 -3.83
C MET A 317 -25.13 19.00 -3.87
N PRO A 318 -26.37 18.57 -4.08
CA PRO A 318 -26.68 17.15 -4.17
C PRO A 318 -26.00 16.52 -5.39
N ASN A 319 -25.64 15.25 -5.26
CA ASN A 319 -24.93 14.49 -6.29
C ASN A 319 -23.63 15.18 -6.78
N LEU A 320 -22.96 15.91 -5.88
CA LEU A 320 -21.73 16.68 -6.15
C LEU A 320 -20.73 15.92 -7.04
N ARG A 321 -20.49 14.63 -6.76
CA ARG A 321 -19.52 13.81 -7.50
C ARG A 321 -19.92 13.58 -8.96
N ASP A 322 -21.19 13.28 -9.20
CA ASP A 322 -21.66 12.96 -10.56
C ASP A 322 -21.78 14.24 -11.39
N ARG A 323 -22.35 15.31 -10.82
CA ARG A 323 -22.40 16.66 -11.44
C ARG A 323 -21.00 17.20 -11.75
N SER A 324 -20.04 17.01 -10.84
CA SER A 324 -18.65 17.45 -11.06
C SER A 324 -17.96 16.71 -12.21
N LYS A 325 -18.20 15.39 -12.33
CA LYS A 325 -17.68 14.61 -13.47
C LYS A 325 -18.31 15.04 -14.79
N GLU A 326 -19.60 15.33 -14.80
CA GLU A 326 -20.32 15.82 -15.98
C GLU A 326 -19.79 17.20 -16.38
N TYR A 327 -19.62 18.10 -15.41
CA TYR A 327 -19.07 19.44 -15.64
C TYR A 327 -17.61 19.37 -16.14
N LEU A 328 -16.77 18.51 -15.57
CA LEU A 328 -15.41 18.30 -16.07
C LEU A 328 -15.43 17.77 -17.51
N GLY A 329 -16.31 16.82 -17.81
CA GLY A 329 -16.54 16.34 -19.18
C GLY A 329 -17.00 17.44 -20.13
N TYR A 330 -17.88 18.35 -19.67
CA TYR A 330 -18.29 19.53 -20.40
C TYR A 330 -17.09 20.47 -20.66
N LEU A 331 -16.30 20.80 -19.65
CA LEU A 331 -15.10 21.64 -19.81
C LEU A 331 -14.10 21.06 -20.81
N VAL A 332 -13.81 19.77 -20.69
CA VAL A 332 -12.93 19.07 -21.64
C VAL A 332 -13.50 19.14 -23.05
N SER A 333 -14.80 18.83 -23.21
CA SER A 333 -15.46 18.85 -24.51
C SER A 333 -15.44 20.22 -25.15
N THR A 334 -15.79 21.28 -24.40
CA THR A 334 -15.97 22.63 -24.93
C THR A 334 -14.67 23.43 -25.02
N LYS A 335 -13.80 23.36 -24.01
CA LYS A 335 -12.57 24.17 -23.92
C LYS A 335 -11.36 23.53 -24.62
N ILE A 336 -11.27 22.20 -24.61
CA ILE A 336 -10.14 21.48 -25.25
C ILE A 336 -10.52 21.04 -26.66
N PHE A 337 -11.71 20.45 -26.83
CA PHE A 337 -12.13 19.90 -28.12
C PHE A 337 -13.10 20.79 -28.92
N PHE A 338 -13.46 21.98 -28.39
CA PHE A 338 -14.30 22.98 -29.04
C PHE A 338 -15.65 22.41 -29.57
N LEU A 339 -16.19 21.42 -28.85
CA LEU A 339 -17.49 20.84 -29.15
C LEU A 339 -18.60 21.76 -28.63
N LYS A 340 -19.68 21.89 -29.41
CA LYS A 340 -20.90 22.60 -28.96
C LYS A 340 -21.65 21.67 -28.01
N LYS A 341 -21.58 21.93 -26.73
CA LYS A 341 -22.34 21.21 -25.71
C LYS A 341 -22.95 22.23 -24.75
N GLU A 342 -24.22 22.06 -24.46
CA GLU A 342 -24.91 22.87 -23.46
C GLU A 342 -24.76 22.24 -22.08
N PHE A 343 -24.71 23.05 -21.07
CA PHE A 343 -24.72 22.67 -19.68
C PHE A 343 -25.58 23.67 -18.91
N ASP A 344 -26.19 23.24 -17.80
CA ASP A 344 -27.02 24.07 -16.95
C ASP A 344 -26.34 25.40 -16.61
N ILE A 345 -27.12 26.45 -16.42
CA ILE A 345 -26.59 27.77 -16.02
C ILE A 345 -26.08 27.66 -14.59
N LEU A 346 -24.77 27.76 -14.43
CA LEU A 346 -24.09 27.64 -13.15
C LEU A 346 -23.59 29.02 -12.71
N THR A 347 -23.68 29.28 -11.40
CA THR A 347 -23.01 30.42 -10.78
C THR A 347 -21.48 30.24 -10.84
N LYS A 348 -20.71 31.34 -10.77
CA LYS A 348 -19.24 31.28 -10.75
C LYS A 348 -18.70 30.43 -9.59
N ARG A 349 -19.39 30.44 -8.45
CA ARG A 349 -19.07 29.59 -7.29
C ARG A 349 -19.21 28.11 -7.62
N GLU A 350 -20.34 27.74 -8.21
CA GLU A 350 -20.59 26.32 -8.58
C GLU A 350 -19.62 25.84 -9.64
N GLN A 351 -19.33 26.65 -10.65
CA GLN A 351 -18.33 26.31 -11.68
C GLN A 351 -16.97 25.98 -11.07
N TRP A 352 -16.55 26.79 -10.10
CA TRP A 352 -15.25 26.57 -9.43
C TRP A 352 -15.27 25.31 -8.57
N ILE A 353 -16.33 25.11 -7.78
CA ILE A 353 -16.48 23.91 -6.92
C ILE A 353 -16.55 22.64 -7.78
N LEU A 354 -17.42 22.61 -8.78
CA LEU A 354 -17.58 21.43 -9.64
C LEU A 354 -16.31 21.12 -10.44
N GLY A 355 -15.62 22.15 -10.93
CA GLY A 355 -14.37 21.97 -11.68
C GLY A 355 -13.25 21.42 -10.83
N THR A 356 -12.96 22.03 -9.68
CA THR A 356 -11.89 21.60 -8.78
C THR A 356 -12.19 20.24 -8.17
N TYR A 357 -13.40 20.04 -7.68
CA TYR A 357 -13.79 18.76 -7.09
C TYR A 357 -13.78 17.64 -8.13
N GLY A 358 -14.28 17.88 -9.36
CA GLY A 358 -14.26 16.91 -10.45
C GLY A 358 -12.84 16.48 -10.83
N PHE A 359 -11.91 17.44 -10.89
CA PHE A 359 -10.49 17.19 -11.15
C PHE A 359 -9.86 16.32 -10.05
N LEU A 360 -10.05 16.69 -8.79
CA LEU A 360 -9.51 15.95 -7.64
C LEU A 360 -10.07 14.53 -7.56
N VAL A 361 -11.39 14.35 -7.73
CA VAL A 361 -12.03 13.02 -7.76
C VAL A 361 -11.48 12.17 -8.89
N THR A 362 -11.27 12.76 -10.06
CA THR A 362 -10.77 11.99 -11.22
C THR A 362 -9.36 11.47 -10.96
N ILE A 363 -8.44 12.33 -10.51
CA ILE A 363 -7.07 11.92 -10.15
C ILE A 363 -7.10 10.86 -9.04
N TYR A 364 -7.87 11.12 -7.97
CA TYR A 364 -7.97 10.21 -6.85
C TYR A 364 -8.46 8.81 -7.29
N MET A 365 -9.53 8.77 -8.10
CA MET A 365 -10.07 7.50 -8.61
C MET A 365 -9.10 6.75 -9.52
N ILE A 366 -8.32 7.45 -10.34
CA ILE A 366 -7.27 6.83 -11.15
C ILE A 366 -6.22 6.19 -10.23
N ASN A 367 -5.74 6.92 -9.21
CA ASN A 367 -4.76 6.39 -8.26
C ASN A 367 -5.28 5.17 -7.50
N VAL A 368 -6.50 5.24 -6.95
CA VAL A 368 -7.11 4.12 -6.21
C VAL A 368 -7.30 2.90 -7.10
N MET A 369 -7.83 3.09 -8.32
CA MET A 369 -8.04 1.97 -9.26
C MET A 369 -6.71 1.36 -9.72
N SER A 370 -5.70 2.19 -10.00
CA SER A 370 -4.36 1.72 -10.36
C SER A 370 -3.73 0.93 -9.21
N GLY A 371 -3.82 1.44 -7.98
CA GLY A 371 -3.33 0.75 -6.80
C GLY A 371 -4.00 -0.60 -6.56
N LEU A 372 -5.34 -0.66 -6.69
CA LEU A 372 -6.09 -1.91 -6.56
C LEU A 372 -5.70 -2.93 -7.64
N VAL A 373 -5.56 -2.49 -8.89
CA VAL A 373 -5.13 -3.36 -10.00
C VAL A 373 -3.71 -3.87 -9.77
N PHE A 374 -2.80 -3.01 -9.31
CA PHE A 374 -1.43 -3.39 -8.99
C PHE A 374 -1.36 -4.41 -7.85
N LEU A 375 -2.08 -4.16 -6.76
CA LEU A 375 -2.12 -5.03 -5.58
C LEU A 375 -2.80 -6.37 -5.88
N ALA A 376 -3.98 -6.33 -6.52
CA ALA A 376 -4.67 -7.54 -6.95
C ALA A 376 -3.86 -8.33 -8.00
N GLY A 377 -3.22 -7.61 -8.92
CA GLY A 377 -2.34 -8.21 -9.94
C GLY A 377 -1.14 -8.91 -9.33
N GLY A 378 -0.46 -8.25 -8.39
CA GLY A 378 0.64 -8.86 -7.64
C GLY A 378 0.21 -10.16 -6.96
N PHE A 379 -0.88 -10.13 -6.20
CA PHE A 379 -1.42 -11.31 -5.52
C PHE A 379 -1.86 -12.41 -6.48
N LEU A 380 -2.68 -12.10 -7.49
CA LEU A 380 -3.21 -13.09 -8.43
C LEU A 380 -2.11 -13.75 -9.24
N ILE A 381 -1.13 -12.99 -9.71
CA ILE A 381 -0.03 -13.51 -10.52
C ILE A 381 0.91 -14.37 -9.68
N THR A 382 1.21 -13.97 -8.43
CA THR A 382 2.09 -14.77 -7.55
C THR A 382 1.44 -16.08 -7.12
N GLN A 383 0.13 -16.09 -6.82
CA GLN A 383 -0.55 -17.29 -6.33
C GLN A 383 -1.04 -18.20 -7.45
N PHE A 384 -1.58 -17.64 -8.54
CA PHE A 384 -2.25 -18.41 -9.60
C PHE A 384 -1.54 -18.34 -10.96
N GLN A 385 -0.36 -17.72 -11.03
CA GLN A 385 0.46 -17.63 -12.25
C GLN A 385 -0.35 -17.18 -13.50
N GLY A 386 -0.35 -17.99 -14.57
CA GLY A 386 -1.05 -17.67 -15.83
C GLY A 386 -2.57 -17.53 -15.68
N ILE A 387 -3.20 -18.35 -14.83
CA ILE A 387 -4.65 -18.21 -14.51
C ILE A 387 -4.90 -16.90 -13.80
N GLY A 388 -4.03 -16.49 -12.88
CA GLY A 388 -4.10 -15.19 -12.19
C GLY A 388 -4.06 -14.02 -13.16
N LEU A 389 -3.23 -14.10 -14.21
CA LEU A 389 -3.20 -13.08 -15.26
C LEU A 389 -4.52 -12.99 -16.03
N LEU A 390 -5.13 -14.13 -16.38
CA LEU A 390 -6.44 -14.15 -17.08
C LEU A 390 -7.54 -13.53 -16.20
N ILE A 391 -7.55 -13.87 -14.92
CA ILE A 391 -8.48 -13.27 -13.93
C ILE A 391 -8.24 -11.76 -13.84
N LEU A 392 -6.99 -11.32 -13.77
CA LEU A 392 -6.65 -9.90 -13.74
C LEU A 392 -7.12 -9.17 -15.01
N CYS A 393 -6.88 -9.74 -16.20
CA CYS A 393 -7.36 -9.17 -17.45
C CYS A 393 -8.90 -9.07 -17.48
N PHE A 394 -9.60 -10.08 -16.96
CA PHE A 394 -11.06 -10.05 -16.85
C PHE A 394 -11.53 -8.95 -15.87
N ILE A 395 -10.85 -8.79 -14.73
CA ILE A 395 -11.12 -7.71 -13.77
C ILE A 395 -10.92 -6.36 -14.43
N ILE A 396 -9.79 -6.13 -15.08
CA ILE A 396 -9.49 -4.88 -15.81
C ILE A 396 -10.57 -4.61 -16.86
N TYR A 397 -10.95 -5.59 -17.66
CA TYR A 397 -12.02 -5.44 -18.66
C TYR A 397 -13.37 -5.06 -18.02
N LYS A 398 -13.76 -5.70 -16.93
CA LYS A 398 -15.03 -5.40 -16.23
C LYS A 398 -15.04 -4.02 -15.61
N PHE A 399 -13.94 -3.57 -15.00
CA PHE A 399 -13.85 -2.27 -14.34
C PHE A 399 -13.68 -1.12 -15.34
N PHE A 400 -12.76 -1.27 -16.27
CA PHE A 400 -12.38 -0.21 -17.20
C PHE A 400 -13.11 -0.27 -18.54
N GLY A 401 -13.74 -1.38 -18.89
CA GLY A 401 -14.42 -1.56 -20.18
C GLY A 401 -15.47 -0.50 -20.46
N ARG A 402 -16.27 -0.12 -19.45
CA ARG A 402 -17.25 0.97 -19.61
C ARG A 402 -16.57 2.34 -19.79
N MET A 403 -15.45 2.57 -19.14
CA MET A 403 -14.67 3.80 -19.28
C MET A 403 -14.05 3.88 -20.68
N PHE A 404 -13.46 2.78 -21.16
CA PHE A 404 -12.94 2.69 -22.53
C PHE A 404 -14.04 2.86 -23.56
N GLY A 405 -15.23 2.27 -23.36
CA GLY A 405 -16.38 2.47 -24.23
C GLY A 405 -16.81 3.94 -24.31
N LYS A 406 -16.88 4.65 -23.18
CA LYS A 406 -17.16 6.09 -23.14
C LYS A 406 -16.07 6.91 -23.85
N LEU A 407 -14.80 6.55 -23.65
CA LEU A 407 -13.66 7.20 -24.31
C LEU A 407 -13.72 7.02 -25.83
N ILE A 408 -13.98 5.81 -26.31
CA ILE A 408 -14.12 5.51 -27.74
C ILE A 408 -15.28 6.31 -28.35
N ASN A 409 -16.43 6.35 -27.67
CA ASN A 409 -17.59 7.13 -28.12
C ASN A 409 -17.28 8.63 -28.13
N PHE A 410 -16.54 9.13 -27.14
CA PHE A 410 -16.09 10.52 -27.12
C PHE A 410 -15.14 10.84 -28.27
N ILE A 411 -14.15 9.98 -28.52
CA ILE A 411 -13.24 10.15 -29.67
C ILE A 411 -14.05 10.15 -30.99
N ARG A 412 -15.00 9.22 -31.13
CA ARG A 412 -15.88 9.16 -32.30
C ARG A 412 -16.68 10.47 -32.47
N LEU A 413 -17.22 11.02 -31.38
CA LEU A 413 -17.94 12.29 -31.39
C LEU A 413 -17.05 13.44 -31.87
N VAL A 414 -15.85 13.57 -31.31
CA VAL A 414 -14.86 14.59 -31.73
C VAL A 414 -14.50 14.45 -33.20
N MET A 415 -14.32 13.23 -33.68
CA MET A 415 -14.00 12.97 -35.10
C MET A 415 -15.17 13.28 -36.03
N THR A 416 -16.42 13.10 -35.58
CA THR A 416 -17.62 13.42 -36.38
C THR A 416 -17.87 14.91 -36.45
N GLU A 417 -17.79 15.63 -35.36
CA GLU A 417 -17.98 17.08 -35.28
C GLU A 417 -16.87 17.84 -36.06
N HIS A 418 -15.63 17.40 -35.94
CA HIS A 418 -14.49 18.00 -36.64
C HIS A 418 -14.15 17.25 -37.95
N LYS A 419 -15.14 16.64 -38.63
CA LYS A 419 -14.91 15.83 -39.82
C LYS A 419 -14.09 16.56 -40.88
N ASN A 420 -14.38 17.85 -41.13
CA ASN A 420 -13.66 18.67 -42.12
C ASN A 420 -12.17 18.86 -41.80
N PHE A 421 -11.83 18.91 -40.50
CA PHE A 421 -10.42 18.98 -40.02
C PHE A 421 -9.72 17.63 -40.19
N PHE A 422 -10.32 16.57 -39.67
CA PHE A 422 -9.75 15.21 -39.71
C PHE A 422 -9.82 14.58 -41.12
N SER A 423 -10.61 15.12 -42.04
CA SER A 423 -10.65 14.66 -43.44
C SER A 423 -9.45 15.13 -44.26
N LYS A 424 -8.74 16.20 -43.84
CA LYS A 424 -7.56 16.70 -44.53
C LYS A 424 -6.44 15.63 -44.55
N PRO A 425 -5.88 15.32 -45.73
CA PRO A 425 -4.87 14.27 -45.86
C PRO A 425 -3.63 14.53 -45.00
N VAL A 426 -3.22 15.78 -44.85
CA VAL A 426 -2.09 16.21 -44.03
C VAL A 426 -2.35 15.89 -42.53
N VAL A 427 -3.55 16.19 -42.01
CA VAL A 427 -3.92 15.93 -40.61
C VAL A 427 -3.92 14.42 -40.32
N ARG A 428 -4.43 13.62 -41.25
CA ARG A 428 -4.40 12.15 -41.12
C ARG A 428 -2.97 11.63 -41.15
N LEU A 429 -2.13 12.14 -42.05
CA LEU A 429 -0.73 11.74 -42.15
C LEU A 429 0.03 12.10 -40.86
N VAL A 430 -0.11 13.36 -40.40
CA VAL A 430 0.51 13.81 -39.13
C VAL A 430 0.00 13.04 -37.93
N GLY A 431 -1.32 12.80 -37.84
CA GLY A 431 -1.90 11.98 -36.77
C GLY A 431 -1.41 10.54 -36.79
N PHE A 432 -1.36 9.94 -38.00
CA PHE A 432 -0.84 8.58 -38.16
C PHE A 432 0.64 8.49 -37.81
N THR A 433 1.48 9.41 -38.31
CA THR A 433 2.93 9.42 -37.99
C THR A 433 3.19 9.69 -36.53
N PHE A 434 2.41 10.58 -35.86
CA PHE A 434 2.52 10.85 -34.43
C PHE A 434 2.14 9.62 -33.59
N ILE A 435 1.00 9.01 -33.88
CA ILE A 435 0.55 7.79 -33.17
C ILE A 435 1.53 6.62 -33.42
N SER A 436 1.94 6.44 -34.69
CA SER A 436 2.92 5.39 -35.03
C SER A 436 4.26 5.66 -34.37
N GLY A 437 4.72 6.90 -34.27
CA GLY A 437 5.93 7.30 -33.57
C GLY A 437 5.86 7.07 -32.07
N LEU A 438 4.72 7.36 -31.43
CA LEU A 438 4.48 7.04 -30.02
C LEU A 438 4.48 5.54 -29.76
N ILE A 439 3.77 4.77 -30.58
CA ILE A 439 3.72 3.31 -30.48
C ILE A 439 5.11 2.73 -30.70
N PHE A 440 5.81 3.19 -31.75
CA PHE A 440 7.18 2.75 -32.04
C PHE A 440 8.13 3.10 -30.88
N GLY A 441 8.09 4.34 -30.36
CA GLY A 441 8.89 4.76 -29.22
C GLY A 441 8.60 3.92 -27.97
N PHE A 442 7.34 3.69 -27.66
CA PHE A 442 6.94 2.87 -26.52
C PHE A 442 7.39 1.40 -26.65
N ILE A 443 7.27 0.82 -27.85
CA ILE A 443 7.64 -0.58 -28.09
C ILE A 443 9.16 -0.75 -28.11
N PHE A 444 9.90 0.16 -28.77
CA PHE A 444 11.34 0.00 -29.06
C PHE A 444 12.27 0.77 -28.12
N TYR A 445 11.73 1.62 -27.22
CA TYR A 445 12.57 2.36 -26.27
C TYR A 445 13.28 1.40 -25.29
N PRO A 446 14.63 1.38 -25.26
CA PRO A 446 15.39 0.46 -24.41
C PRO A 446 15.44 0.98 -22.97
N LEU A 447 14.85 0.26 -22.05
CA LEU A 447 14.91 0.55 -20.61
C LEU A 447 15.96 -0.32 -19.93
N PRO A 448 16.77 0.25 -19.01
CA PRO A 448 17.63 -0.56 -18.17
C PRO A 448 16.79 -1.41 -17.24
N GLN A 449 17.07 -2.72 -17.21
CA GLN A 449 16.42 -3.64 -16.28
C GLN A 449 17.38 -4.02 -15.17
N HIS A 450 16.90 -3.92 -13.94
CA HIS A 450 17.61 -4.32 -12.75
C HIS A 450 16.86 -5.47 -12.06
N LEU A 451 17.62 -6.43 -11.56
CA LEU A 451 17.09 -7.45 -10.65
C LEU A 451 17.38 -6.99 -9.22
N GLU A 452 16.34 -6.86 -8.42
CA GLU A 452 16.41 -6.41 -7.02
C GLU A 452 16.39 -7.62 -6.09
N LEU A 453 17.40 -7.71 -5.22
CA LEU A 453 17.55 -8.81 -4.28
C LEU A 453 18.04 -8.29 -2.94
N THR A 454 17.47 -8.76 -1.86
CA THR A 454 17.97 -8.47 -0.51
C THR A 454 19.19 -9.32 -0.21
N ALA A 455 20.18 -8.74 0.45
CA ALA A 455 21.40 -9.44 0.77
C ALA A 455 22.13 -8.81 1.96
N THR A 456 23.03 -9.59 2.56
CA THR A 456 23.93 -9.15 3.64
C THR A 456 25.37 -9.11 3.16
N LEU A 457 26.12 -8.15 3.67
CA LEU A 457 27.54 -8.01 3.36
C LEU A 457 28.38 -9.01 4.18
N GLU A 458 29.25 -9.72 3.48
CA GLU A 458 30.28 -10.58 4.08
C GLU A 458 31.67 -10.08 3.68
N PRO A 459 32.68 -10.28 4.49
CA PRO A 459 34.04 -9.96 4.09
C PRO A 459 34.47 -10.76 2.86
N PHE A 460 35.22 -10.13 1.97
CA PHE A 460 35.69 -10.83 0.77
C PHE A 460 36.71 -11.94 1.11
N LYS A 461 37.60 -11.68 2.05
CA LYS A 461 38.52 -12.63 2.64
C LYS A 461 38.42 -12.54 4.14
N GLN A 462 38.31 -13.68 4.76
CA GLN A 462 38.43 -13.84 6.20
C GLN A 462 39.15 -15.16 6.48
N THR A 463 40.00 -15.18 7.50
CA THR A 463 40.72 -16.36 7.89
C THR A 463 40.93 -16.37 9.42
N ILE A 464 40.84 -17.54 10.00
CA ILE A 464 41.13 -17.73 11.40
C ILE A 464 42.67 -17.86 11.52
N ILE A 465 43.28 -17.01 12.31
CA ILE A 465 44.70 -17.08 12.65
C ILE A 465 44.86 -18.06 13.81
N ARG A 466 45.73 -19.05 13.61
CA ARG A 466 46.06 -20.05 14.65
C ARG A 466 47.56 -19.98 14.99
N ALA A 467 47.89 -20.30 16.22
CA ALA A 467 49.28 -20.40 16.63
C ALA A 467 49.96 -21.56 15.86
N HIS A 468 51.08 -21.28 15.19
CA HIS A 468 51.81 -22.26 14.40
C HIS A 468 52.71 -23.16 15.27
N GLU A 469 53.22 -22.61 16.41
CA GLU A 469 54.04 -23.28 17.37
C GLU A 469 53.57 -22.94 18.78
N THR A 470 53.89 -23.82 19.74
CA THR A 470 53.64 -23.56 21.15
C THR A 470 54.64 -22.53 21.65
N GLY A 471 54.15 -21.47 22.33
CA GLY A 471 54.99 -20.42 22.85
C GLY A 471 54.28 -19.46 23.79
N TYR A 472 55.04 -18.72 24.55
CA TYR A 472 54.59 -17.69 25.46
C TYR A 472 54.48 -16.37 24.69
N VAL A 473 53.34 -15.67 24.77
CA VAL A 473 53.09 -14.41 24.06
C VAL A 473 53.88 -13.28 24.76
N GLU A 474 54.93 -12.82 24.11
CA GLU A 474 55.86 -11.84 24.66
C GLU A 474 55.46 -10.41 24.29
N ASP A 475 55.09 -10.19 23.02
CA ASP A 475 54.68 -8.90 22.56
C ASP A 475 53.53 -8.97 21.55
N ILE A 476 52.68 -7.95 21.58
CA ILE A 476 51.50 -7.81 20.71
C ILE A 476 51.47 -6.43 20.12
N SER A 477 51.19 -6.33 18.84
CA SER A 477 51.03 -5.05 18.13
C SER A 477 49.67 -4.40 18.46
N ILE A 478 49.50 -3.91 19.70
CA ILE A 478 48.23 -3.53 20.32
C ILE A 478 47.57 -2.28 19.71
N ASN A 479 48.33 -1.40 19.04
CA ASN A 479 47.85 -0.05 18.67
C ASN A 479 47.47 0.12 17.20
N LYS A 480 47.32 -0.95 16.44
CA LYS A 480 46.95 -0.84 15.02
C LYS A 480 45.52 -1.30 14.79
N LEU A 481 44.69 -0.39 14.27
CA LEU A 481 43.33 -0.72 13.82
C LEU A 481 43.35 -1.53 12.51
N ALA A 482 44.42 -1.43 11.72
CA ALA A 482 44.57 -2.16 10.47
C ALA A 482 46.02 -2.57 10.26
N TYR A 483 46.23 -3.74 9.66
CA TYR A 483 47.52 -4.33 9.33
C TYR A 483 47.67 -4.46 7.81
N LYS A 484 48.92 -4.25 7.33
CA LYS A 484 49.31 -4.61 5.97
C LYS A 484 49.78 -6.04 5.90
N LYS A 485 49.70 -6.64 4.73
CA LYS A 485 50.23 -7.99 4.47
C LYS A 485 51.70 -8.11 4.94
N GLY A 486 52.01 -9.13 5.74
CA GLY A 486 53.34 -9.38 6.27
C GLY A 486 53.70 -8.59 7.54
N GLU A 487 52.83 -7.71 8.06
CA GLU A 487 53.05 -7.05 9.33
C GLU A 487 52.83 -8.03 10.49
N THR A 488 53.63 -7.92 11.56
CA THR A 488 53.56 -8.74 12.74
C THR A 488 52.32 -8.39 13.58
N ILE A 489 51.54 -9.42 13.93
CA ILE A 489 50.35 -9.33 14.81
C ILE A 489 50.75 -9.55 16.24
N LEU A 490 51.48 -10.65 16.49
CA LEU A 490 52.02 -11.01 17.81
C LEU A 490 53.32 -11.80 17.67
N ILE A 491 54.14 -11.74 18.73
CA ILE A 491 55.41 -12.45 18.82
C ILE A 491 55.31 -13.39 20.04
N GLN A 492 55.60 -14.66 19.79
CA GLN A 492 55.73 -15.68 20.83
C GLN A 492 57.21 -15.95 21.08
N SER A 493 57.55 -16.32 22.30
CA SER A 493 58.85 -16.87 22.63
C SER A 493 58.71 -18.32 23.09
N ASN A 494 59.70 -19.13 22.73
CA ASN A 494 59.83 -20.50 23.24
C ASN A 494 61.30 -20.75 23.54
N SER A 495 61.59 -20.85 24.87
CA SER A 495 62.96 -21.06 25.37
C SER A 495 63.51 -22.37 24.87
N GLU A 496 62.71 -23.43 24.78
CA GLU A 496 63.14 -24.76 24.36
C GLU A 496 63.65 -24.75 22.90
N ILE A 497 62.95 -24.10 21.95
CA ILE A 497 63.41 -23.95 20.59
C ILE A 497 64.72 -23.17 20.54
N ASN A 498 64.82 -22.10 21.31
CA ASN A 498 66.01 -21.26 21.31
C ASN A 498 67.22 -22.03 21.89
N ASP A 499 67.05 -22.86 22.93
CA ASP A 499 68.06 -23.63 23.53
C ASP A 499 68.51 -24.79 22.65
N MET A 500 67.56 -25.50 22.02
CA MET A 500 67.86 -26.51 21.00
C MET A 500 68.65 -25.92 19.80
N LEU A 501 68.32 -24.72 19.40
CA LEU A 501 68.97 -24.04 18.28
C LEU A 501 70.43 -23.70 18.62
N LYS A 502 70.69 -23.24 19.86
CA LYS A 502 72.10 -23.04 20.44
C LYS A 502 72.83 -24.33 20.50
N GLU A 503 72.23 -25.44 21.01
CA GLU A 503 72.84 -26.75 21.08
C GLU A 503 73.28 -27.24 19.71
N VAL A 504 72.42 -27.19 18.72
CA VAL A 504 72.74 -27.59 17.33
C VAL A 504 73.83 -26.71 16.72
N GLU A 505 73.90 -25.43 17.07
CA GLU A 505 74.99 -24.54 16.64
C GLU A 505 76.34 -24.90 17.29
N ILE A 506 76.33 -25.30 18.57
CA ILE A 506 77.52 -25.77 19.21
C ILE A 506 78.00 -27.09 18.58
N ASP A 507 77.05 -28.03 18.32
CA ASP A 507 77.36 -29.31 17.70
C ASP A 507 77.92 -29.13 16.25
N LEU A 508 77.35 -28.21 15.50
CA LEU A 508 77.87 -27.87 14.17
C LEU A 508 79.32 -27.35 14.22
N ARG A 509 79.65 -26.50 15.21
CA ARG A 509 81.02 -25.99 15.44
C ARG A 509 81.96 -27.11 15.83
N SER A 510 81.57 -27.96 16.81
CA SER A 510 82.35 -29.14 17.23
C SER A 510 82.59 -30.11 16.10
N ASN A 511 81.52 -30.44 15.32
CA ASN A 511 81.66 -31.31 14.15
C ASN A 511 82.63 -30.77 13.11
N LEU A 512 82.65 -29.45 12.91
CA LEU A 512 83.57 -28.80 11.98
C LEU A 512 85.04 -28.93 12.43
N GLN A 513 85.30 -28.82 13.78
CA GLN A 513 86.64 -29.03 14.33
C GLN A 513 87.05 -30.49 14.16
N LEU A 514 86.19 -31.46 14.44
CA LEU A 514 86.42 -32.87 14.19
C LEU A 514 86.72 -33.20 12.74
N GLN A 515 86.00 -32.61 11.80
CA GLN A 515 86.27 -32.77 10.36
C GLN A 515 87.67 -32.26 10.01
N GLN A 516 88.06 -31.11 10.55
CA GLN A 516 89.41 -30.58 10.35
C GLN A 516 90.48 -31.52 10.89
N ALA A 517 90.27 -32.10 12.09
CA ALA A 517 91.16 -33.09 12.69
C ALA A 517 91.20 -34.38 11.87
N ALA A 518 90.06 -34.88 11.34
CA ALA A 518 90.04 -36.04 10.45
C ALA A 518 90.79 -35.83 9.12
N ILE A 519 90.66 -34.60 8.54
CA ILE A 519 91.44 -34.22 7.35
C ILE A 519 92.94 -34.21 7.66
N ALA A 520 93.35 -33.66 8.80
CA ALA A 520 94.75 -33.64 9.21
C ALA A 520 95.35 -35.03 9.44
N LYS A 521 94.52 -36.00 9.87
CA LYS A 521 94.88 -37.39 10.06
C LYS A 521 94.77 -38.27 8.84
N GLY A 522 94.18 -37.75 7.73
CA GLY A 522 93.99 -38.48 6.48
C GLY A 522 92.92 -39.58 6.53
N ASP A 523 92.04 -39.58 7.53
CA ASP A 523 91.00 -40.60 7.77
C ASP A 523 89.77 -40.26 6.91
N ALA A 524 89.69 -40.83 5.72
CA ALA A 524 88.60 -40.58 4.77
C ALA A 524 87.26 -41.18 5.22
N ALA A 525 87.27 -42.28 5.96
CA ALA A 525 86.07 -42.93 6.42
C ALA A 525 85.36 -42.14 7.55
N GLU A 526 86.17 -41.63 8.48
CA GLU A 526 85.68 -40.75 9.55
C GLU A 526 85.18 -39.41 9.00
N LEU A 527 85.85 -38.89 7.99
CA LEU A 527 85.45 -37.66 7.30
C LEU A 527 84.07 -37.83 6.62
N ILE A 528 83.83 -38.91 5.98
CA ILE A 528 82.52 -39.20 5.35
C ILE A 528 81.40 -39.30 6.36
N LYS A 529 81.70 -39.99 7.48
CA LYS A 529 80.80 -40.11 8.64
C LYS A 529 80.46 -38.75 9.24
N LEU A 530 81.47 -37.93 9.49
CA LEU A 530 81.28 -36.59 10.03
C LEU A 530 80.56 -35.63 9.07
N LYS A 531 80.75 -35.72 7.76
CA LYS A 531 80.03 -34.99 6.77
C LYS A 531 78.51 -35.36 6.78
N LYS A 532 78.19 -36.64 6.93
CA LYS A 532 76.78 -37.11 7.03
C LYS A 532 76.11 -36.61 8.37
N ILE A 533 76.82 -36.56 9.43
CA ILE A 533 76.36 -35.96 10.71
C ILE A 533 76.12 -34.49 10.54
N ARG A 534 77.10 -33.77 9.94
CA ARG A 534 76.90 -32.33 9.63
C ARG A 534 75.68 -32.03 8.83
N GLN A 535 75.40 -32.84 7.80
CA GLN A 535 74.19 -32.61 6.97
C GLN A 535 72.91 -32.75 7.85
N LYS A 536 72.84 -33.77 8.69
CA LYS A 536 71.69 -33.92 9.62
C LYS A 536 71.55 -32.74 10.58
N LEU A 537 72.68 -32.23 11.10
CA LEU A 537 72.65 -31.05 11.97
C LEU A 537 72.20 -29.79 11.26
N ILE A 538 72.59 -29.61 9.98
CA ILE A 538 72.12 -28.50 9.13
C ILE A 538 70.61 -28.61 8.86
N ASP A 539 70.15 -29.83 8.59
CA ASP A 539 68.71 -30.08 8.38
C ASP A 539 67.89 -29.78 9.66
N SER A 540 68.40 -30.20 10.84
CA SER A 540 67.83 -29.89 12.17
C SER A 540 67.88 -28.39 12.46
N GLN A 541 68.97 -27.68 12.13
CA GLN A 541 69.10 -26.25 12.32
C GLN A 541 68.03 -25.50 11.45
N ASN A 542 67.89 -25.92 10.20
CA ASN A 542 66.91 -25.32 9.29
C ASN A 542 65.46 -25.55 9.76
N ASP A 543 65.17 -26.72 10.31
CA ASP A 543 63.83 -27.01 10.90
C ASP A 543 63.57 -26.16 12.14
N LEU A 544 64.54 -26.08 13.07
CA LEU A 544 64.40 -25.23 14.23
C LEU A 544 64.28 -23.73 13.91
N LYS A 545 65.02 -23.23 12.90
CA LYS A 545 64.88 -21.84 12.41
C LYS A 545 63.51 -21.59 11.87
N ARG A 546 62.94 -22.53 11.06
CA ARG A 546 61.59 -22.44 10.57
C ARG A 546 60.58 -22.42 11.72
N ARG A 547 60.76 -23.27 12.73
CA ARG A 547 59.89 -23.27 13.92
C ARG A 547 60.03 -21.96 14.72
N GLN A 548 61.22 -21.37 14.79
CA GLN A 548 61.45 -20.06 15.41
C GLN A 548 60.75 -18.93 14.61
N GLU A 549 60.79 -18.97 13.27
CA GLU A 549 60.04 -18.03 12.42
C GLU A 549 58.53 -18.16 12.62
N ASN A 550 58.00 -19.37 12.81
CA ASN A 550 56.61 -19.67 13.04
C ASN A 550 56.07 -19.13 14.38
N LEU A 551 56.97 -18.76 15.31
CA LEU A 551 56.60 -18.07 16.57
C LEU A 551 56.13 -16.64 16.33
N THR A 552 56.39 -16.07 15.16
CA THR A 552 55.92 -14.74 14.77
C THR A 552 54.70 -14.87 13.87
N LEU A 553 53.53 -14.45 14.40
CA LEU A 553 52.31 -14.44 13.60
C LEU A 553 52.22 -13.15 12.79
N ILE A 554 52.11 -13.29 11.48
CA ILE A 554 52.05 -12.19 10.54
C ILE A 554 50.69 -12.09 9.84
N ALA A 555 50.30 -10.89 9.45
CA ALA A 555 49.08 -10.64 8.72
C ALA A 555 49.10 -11.29 7.31
N PRO A 556 48.13 -12.14 6.95
CA PRO A 556 48.10 -12.88 5.69
C PRO A 556 47.74 -11.98 4.49
N PHE A 557 47.02 -10.89 4.74
CA PHE A 557 46.59 -9.89 3.76
C PHE A 557 46.30 -8.56 4.46
N ASP A 558 46.00 -7.50 3.70
CA ASP A 558 45.60 -6.20 4.28
C ASP A 558 44.22 -6.30 4.94
N GLY A 559 44.11 -5.94 6.23
CA GLY A 559 42.85 -6.09 6.93
C GLY A 559 42.90 -5.68 8.39
N VAL A 560 41.87 -6.06 9.14
CA VAL A 560 41.71 -5.84 10.57
C VAL A 560 41.71 -7.16 11.28
N PHE A 561 42.34 -7.20 12.44
CA PHE A 561 42.32 -8.36 13.32
C PHE A 561 41.20 -8.20 14.36
N GLU A 562 40.31 -9.15 14.40
CA GLU A 562 39.18 -9.18 15.35
C GLU A 562 39.46 -10.18 16.48
N ASN A 563 39.92 -9.71 17.59
CA ASN A 563 39.91 -10.32 18.89
C ASN A 563 40.41 -9.32 19.94
N ASN A 564 40.14 -9.60 21.21
CA ASN A 564 40.74 -8.85 22.31
C ASN A 564 42.17 -9.34 22.54
N LEU A 565 43.10 -8.91 21.67
CA LEU A 565 44.54 -9.30 21.78
C LEU A 565 45.13 -9.03 23.16
N ASN A 566 44.62 -8.02 23.88
CA ASN A 566 45.10 -7.70 25.23
C ASN A 566 44.93 -8.85 26.22
N SER A 567 43.94 -9.72 26.05
CA SER A 567 43.71 -10.89 26.91
C SER A 567 44.71 -12.01 26.66
N LEU A 568 45.39 -12.01 25.51
CA LEU A 568 46.38 -13.02 25.15
C LEU A 568 47.80 -12.64 25.58
N LYS A 569 48.03 -11.40 25.98
CA LYS A 569 49.36 -10.97 26.43
C LYS A 569 49.74 -11.73 27.72
N TYR A 570 50.95 -12.26 27.74
CA TYR A 570 51.47 -13.05 28.86
C TYR A 570 50.77 -14.41 29.07
N THR A 571 50.10 -14.94 28.05
CA THR A 571 49.57 -16.31 28.08
C THR A 571 50.42 -17.25 27.22
N THR A 572 50.31 -18.54 27.48
CA THR A 572 50.91 -19.57 26.61
C THR A 572 49.86 -20.03 25.61
N LEU A 573 50.20 -19.99 24.31
CA LEU A 573 49.40 -20.56 23.25
C LEU A 573 49.99 -21.89 22.79
N ASN A 574 49.18 -22.90 22.64
CA ASN A 574 49.59 -24.18 22.10
C ASN A 574 49.50 -24.17 20.56
N GLN A 575 50.22 -25.06 19.91
CA GLN A 575 50.12 -25.23 18.47
C GLN A 575 48.68 -25.60 18.07
N GLY A 576 48.09 -24.80 17.15
CA GLY A 576 46.72 -24.97 16.67
C GLY A 576 45.67 -24.12 17.39
N ASP A 577 46.03 -23.51 18.55
CA ASP A 577 45.09 -22.63 19.27
C ASP A 577 44.65 -21.46 18.42
N GLU A 578 43.37 -21.13 18.51
CA GLU A 578 42.75 -20.01 17.76
C GLU A 578 43.11 -18.69 18.44
N VAL A 579 43.83 -17.84 17.71
CA VAL A 579 44.26 -16.53 18.19
C VAL A 579 43.22 -15.46 17.91
N GLY A 580 42.53 -15.56 16.78
CA GLY A 580 41.48 -14.65 16.38
C GLY A 580 41.18 -14.68 14.88
N GLN A 581 40.32 -13.78 14.44
CA GLN A 581 39.87 -13.73 13.08
C GLN A 581 40.48 -12.51 12.34
N PHE A 582 41.00 -12.73 11.15
CA PHE A 582 41.55 -11.68 10.31
C PHE A 582 40.63 -11.40 9.13
N ILE A 583 40.18 -10.14 9.01
CA ILE A 583 39.12 -9.75 8.11
C ILE A 583 39.62 -8.67 7.14
N ASN A 584 39.36 -8.84 5.84
CA ASN A 584 39.63 -7.79 4.86
C ASN A 584 38.46 -6.77 4.85
N THR A 585 38.73 -5.55 5.31
CA THR A 585 37.74 -4.46 5.39
C THR A 585 37.71 -3.56 4.16
N TYR A 586 38.62 -3.74 3.21
CA TYR A 586 38.70 -2.95 1.97
C TYR A 586 37.74 -3.43 0.90
N VAL A 587 37.34 -4.68 0.98
CA VAL A 587 36.48 -5.32 -0.03
C VAL A 587 35.51 -6.26 0.67
N TYR A 588 34.22 -6.06 0.34
CA TYR A 588 33.15 -6.94 0.77
C TYR A 588 32.58 -7.75 -0.39
N LYS A 589 31.99 -8.87 -0.10
CA LYS A 589 31.23 -9.69 -1.05
C LYS A 589 29.80 -9.80 -0.56
N VAL A 590 28.91 -10.04 -1.51
CA VAL A 590 27.54 -10.43 -1.24
C VAL A 590 27.29 -11.76 -1.94
N LEU A 591 26.67 -12.69 -1.25
CA LEU A 591 26.17 -13.93 -1.82
C LEU A 591 24.67 -13.81 -2.02
N ILE A 592 24.22 -13.91 -3.26
CA ILE A 592 22.83 -13.72 -3.63
C ILE A 592 22.32 -15.04 -4.23
N ASP A 593 21.16 -15.49 -3.74
CA ASP A 593 20.48 -16.65 -4.30
C ASP A 593 19.54 -16.19 -5.42
N ILE A 594 19.86 -16.53 -6.67
CA ILE A 594 19.11 -16.14 -7.85
C ILE A 594 18.40 -17.36 -8.43
N LEU A 595 17.12 -17.20 -8.74
CA LEU A 595 16.34 -18.26 -9.40
C LEU A 595 16.92 -18.60 -10.78
N GLU A 596 16.91 -19.87 -11.16
CA GLU A 596 17.39 -20.36 -12.47
C GLU A 596 16.85 -19.54 -13.63
N ARG A 597 15.56 -19.21 -13.61
CA ARG A 597 14.88 -18.41 -14.64
C ARG A 597 15.35 -16.95 -14.73
N ASP A 598 15.99 -16.43 -13.67
CA ASP A 598 16.44 -15.04 -13.58
C ASP A 598 17.94 -14.89 -13.84
N LEU A 599 18.66 -16.00 -14.05
CA LEU A 599 20.08 -16.01 -14.41
C LEU A 599 20.36 -15.48 -15.82
N GLU A 600 19.35 -15.48 -16.69
CA GLU A 600 19.49 -15.00 -18.06
C GLU A 600 19.93 -13.52 -18.07
N GLY A 601 21.08 -13.25 -18.68
CA GLY A 601 21.68 -11.91 -18.75
C GLY A 601 22.69 -11.60 -17.65
N ILE A 602 22.84 -12.45 -16.63
CA ILE A 602 23.85 -12.27 -15.57
C ILE A 602 25.11 -13.06 -15.96
N ARG A 603 26.23 -12.34 -16.03
CA ARG A 603 27.56 -12.90 -16.36
C ARG A 603 28.62 -12.34 -15.42
N PRO A 604 29.76 -13.01 -15.25
CA PRO A 604 30.91 -12.37 -14.60
C PRO A 604 31.21 -11.03 -15.27
N GLY A 605 31.38 -9.96 -14.48
CA GLY A 605 31.53 -8.59 -14.96
C GLY A 605 30.22 -7.76 -14.98
N THR A 606 29.04 -8.36 -14.78
CA THR A 606 27.77 -7.62 -14.68
C THR A 606 27.86 -6.60 -13.55
N LYS A 607 27.47 -5.35 -13.84
CA LYS A 607 27.43 -4.27 -12.86
C LYS A 607 26.37 -4.51 -11.80
N ALA A 608 26.73 -4.21 -10.58
CA ALA A 608 25.87 -4.32 -9.42
C ALA A 608 25.93 -3.04 -8.59
N PHE A 609 24.82 -2.67 -8.00
CA PHE A 609 24.74 -1.56 -7.05
C PHE A 609 24.16 -2.08 -5.75
N PHE A 610 24.78 -1.75 -4.64
CA PHE A 610 24.31 -2.10 -3.30
C PHE A 610 23.84 -0.85 -2.58
N VAL A 611 22.62 -0.89 -2.07
CA VAL A 611 21.99 0.19 -1.32
C VAL A 611 21.73 -0.33 0.09
N LEU A 612 22.28 0.36 1.08
CA LEU A 612 22.11 0.01 2.49
C LEU A 612 20.71 0.39 2.97
N ASN A 613 20.09 -0.46 3.77
CA ASN A 613 18.80 -0.16 4.40
C ASN A 613 18.87 1.07 5.35
N THR A 614 20.03 1.32 5.92
CA THR A 614 20.28 2.47 6.82
C THR A 614 20.51 3.79 6.09
N LYS A 615 20.89 3.74 4.80
CA LYS A 615 21.15 4.92 3.95
C LYS A 615 20.70 4.67 2.51
N PRO A 616 19.42 4.81 2.20
CA PRO A 616 18.87 4.52 0.89
C PRO A 616 19.32 5.53 -0.20
N GLU A 617 19.93 6.64 0.17
CA GLU A 617 20.42 7.66 -0.76
C GLU A 617 21.82 7.36 -1.30
N GLU A 618 22.61 6.48 -0.64
CA GLU A 618 23.95 6.12 -1.06
C GLU A 618 23.98 4.74 -1.74
N TYR A 619 24.56 4.66 -2.91
CA TYR A 619 24.80 3.41 -3.62
C TYR A 619 26.29 3.08 -3.71
N PHE A 620 26.62 1.80 -3.53
CA PHE A 620 27.95 1.25 -3.67
C PHE A 620 28.03 0.44 -4.96
N SER A 621 28.94 0.82 -5.85
CA SER A 621 29.12 0.12 -7.13
C SER A 621 29.99 -1.12 -6.96
N GLY A 622 29.56 -2.22 -7.55
CA GLY A 622 30.24 -3.50 -7.54
C GLY A 622 30.11 -4.25 -8.86
N GLN A 623 30.63 -5.46 -8.88
CA GLN A 623 30.59 -6.35 -10.05
C GLN A 623 30.39 -7.81 -9.63
N VAL A 624 29.68 -8.56 -10.47
CA VAL A 624 29.57 -10.01 -10.35
C VAL A 624 30.92 -10.63 -10.65
N ILE A 625 31.42 -11.47 -9.74
CA ILE A 625 32.71 -12.16 -9.92
C ILE A 625 32.51 -13.57 -10.43
N ALA A 626 31.57 -14.28 -9.83
CA ALA A 626 31.33 -15.68 -10.14
C ALA A 626 29.87 -16.08 -9.90
N ILE A 627 29.43 -17.05 -10.67
CA ILE A 627 28.16 -17.74 -10.51
C ILE A 627 28.49 -19.18 -10.13
N SER A 628 27.90 -19.67 -9.04
CA SER A 628 28.11 -21.07 -8.62
C SER A 628 27.57 -22.03 -9.69
N PRO A 629 28.32 -23.05 -10.11
CA PRO A 629 27.80 -24.08 -10.98
C PRO A 629 26.82 -25.03 -10.27
N ILE A 630 26.79 -25.01 -8.94
CA ILE A 630 25.94 -25.86 -8.12
C ILE A 630 24.71 -25.09 -7.68
N HIS A 631 23.53 -25.65 -7.89
CA HIS A 631 22.27 -25.09 -7.41
C HIS A 631 21.94 -25.53 -6.01
N THR A 632 21.17 -24.72 -5.31
CA THR A 632 20.56 -25.03 -4.02
C THR A 632 19.05 -25.13 -4.18
N MET A 633 18.43 -26.20 -3.71
CA MET A 633 16.98 -26.35 -3.73
C MET A 633 16.37 -25.63 -2.52
N LYS A 634 15.42 -24.73 -2.74
CA LYS A 634 14.57 -24.17 -1.71
C LYS A 634 13.10 -24.45 -2.10
N GLY A 635 12.51 -25.45 -1.46
CA GLY A 635 11.23 -26.02 -1.91
C GLY A 635 11.37 -26.66 -3.29
N ILE A 636 10.52 -26.25 -4.24
CA ILE A 636 10.52 -26.76 -5.63
C ILE A 636 11.44 -25.94 -6.55
N ALA A 637 11.96 -24.80 -6.08
CA ALA A 637 12.70 -23.88 -6.91
C ALA A 637 14.22 -24.08 -6.79
N ARG A 638 14.92 -23.95 -7.95
CA ARG A 638 16.38 -24.01 -8.05
C ARG A 638 16.96 -22.62 -7.98
N PHE A 639 17.91 -22.45 -7.05
CA PHE A 639 18.64 -21.20 -6.86
C PHE A 639 20.12 -21.42 -7.13
N TYR A 640 20.74 -20.43 -7.77
CA TYR A 640 22.18 -20.39 -7.99
C TYR A 640 22.79 -19.26 -7.18
N LYS A 641 23.90 -19.52 -6.50
CA LYS A 641 24.62 -18.52 -5.73
C LYS A 641 25.46 -17.65 -6.64
N VAL A 642 25.17 -16.37 -6.65
CA VAL A 642 25.96 -15.35 -7.37
C VAL A 642 26.77 -14.54 -6.37
N ARG A 643 28.07 -14.45 -6.63
CA ARG A 643 29.02 -13.69 -5.80
C ARG A 643 29.28 -12.33 -6.43
N VAL A 644 28.97 -11.29 -5.69
CA VAL A 644 29.19 -9.89 -6.12
C VAL A 644 30.24 -9.25 -5.20
N LYS A 645 31.16 -8.49 -5.78
CA LYS A 645 32.26 -7.79 -5.08
C LYS A 645 31.94 -6.32 -4.99
N PHE A 646 32.10 -5.73 -3.80
CA PHE A 646 31.93 -4.31 -3.51
C PHE A 646 33.19 -3.73 -2.88
N PRO A 647 33.90 -2.79 -3.53
CA PRO A 647 35.05 -2.10 -2.92
C PRO A 647 34.57 -1.10 -1.87
N ASN A 648 35.19 -1.13 -0.69
CA ASN A 648 34.89 -0.25 0.44
C ASN A 648 35.84 0.94 0.51
N LYS A 649 35.86 1.77 -0.53
CA LYS A 649 36.76 2.93 -0.62
C LYS A 649 36.59 3.95 0.50
N LYS A 650 35.36 4.12 1.00
CA LYS A 650 35.01 5.07 2.07
C LYS A 650 35.11 4.47 3.46
N MET A 651 35.49 3.19 3.60
CA MET A 651 35.54 2.43 4.87
C MET A 651 34.22 2.44 5.66
N TYR A 652 33.09 2.60 4.97
CA TYR A 652 31.75 2.69 5.57
C TYR A 652 31.07 1.32 5.72
N LEU A 653 31.32 0.43 4.74
CA LEU A 653 30.72 -0.91 4.74
C LEU A 653 31.32 -1.75 5.87
N ARG A 654 30.46 -2.47 6.58
CA ARG A 654 30.82 -3.39 7.67
C ARG A 654 30.16 -4.75 7.45
N GLU A 655 30.72 -5.78 8.07
CA GLU A 655 30.14 -7.11 8.09
C GLU A 655 28.74 -7.10 8.71
N GLY A 656 27.82 -7.93 8.17
CA GLY A 656 26.46 -8.06 8.67
C GLY A 656 25.49 -6.95 8.22
N MET A 657 25.97 -5.86 7.58
CA MET A 657 25.07 -4.84 7.05
C MET A 657 24.17 -5.42 5.97
N SER A 658 22.84 -5.18 6.10
CA SER A 658 21.84 -5.61 5.14
C SER A 658 21.45 -4.49 4.18
N GLY A 659 21.07 -4.86 2.96
CA GLY A 659 20.68 -3.94 1.94
C GLY A 659 20.09 -4.63 0.72
N THR A 660 19.80 -3.84 -0.29
CA THR A 660 19.28 -4.30 -1.59
C THR A 660 20.38 -4.23 -2.65
N VAL A 661 20.58 -5.33 -3.36
CA VAL A 661 21.47 -5.39 -4.51
C VAL A 661 20.65 -5.25 -5.78
N TYR A 662 21.05 -4.31 -6.65
CA TYR A 662 20.52 -4.11 -7.98
C TYR A 662 21.52 -4.64 -8.99
N LEU A 663 21.17 -5.72 -9.71
CA LEU A 663 21.98 -6.27 -10.79
C LEU A 663 21.50 -5.73 -12.13
N GLU A 664 22.38 -5.09 -12.92
CA GLU A 664 22.07 -4.60 -14.26
C GLU A 664 22.05 -5.76 -15.25
N ILE A 665 20.84 -6.29 -15.58
CA ILE A 665 20.70 -7.45 -16.47
C ILE A 665 20.94 -7.05 -17.95
N GLY A 666 20.67 -5.79 -18.29
CA GLY A 666 20.81 -5.26 -19.65
C GLY A 666 19.75 -4.21 -19.99
N ARG A 667 19.74 -3.78 -21.24
CA ARG A 667 18.72 -2.87 -21.77
C ARG A 667 17.77 -3.65 -22.67
N TYR A 668 16.51 -3.70 -22.29
CA TYR A 668 15.48 -4.41 -23.05
C TYR A 668 14.36 -3.44 -23.43
N THR A 669 13.79 -3.61 -24.61
CA THR A 669 12.62 -2.86 -25.04
C THR A 669 11.39 -3.24 -24.21
N TYR A 670 10.40 -2.35 -24.16
CA TYR A 670 9.13 -2.65 -23.45
C TYR A 670 8.48 -3.93 -23.96
N LEU A 671 8.47 -4.13 -25.28
CA LEU A 671 7.91 -5.33 -25.90
C LEU A 671 8.67 -6.59 -25.46
N HIS A 672 10.03 -6.53 -25.46
CA HIS A 672 10.85 -7.65 -25.02
C HIS A 672 10.63 -7.96 -23.54
N SER A 673 10.56 -6.92 -22.71
CA SER A 673 10.28 -7.06 -21.27
C SER A 673 8.90 -7.65 -21.01
N LEU A 674 7.88 -7.24 -21.78
CA LEU A 674 6.53 -7.79 -21.71
C LEU A 674 6.49 -9.26 -22.14
N ILE A 675 7.14 -9.60 -23.26
CA ILE A 675 7.22 -10.99 -23.73
C ILE A 675 7.95 -11.88 -22.72
N ARG A 676 9.07 -11.38 -22.16
CA ARG A 676 9.83 -12.09 -21.14
C ARG A 676 8.99 -12.29 -19.87
N TRP A 677 8.27 -11.25 -19.45
CA TRP A 677 7.36 -11.33 -18.30
C TRP A 677 6.21 -12.31 -18.56
N LEU A 678 5.59 -12.26 -19.75
CA LEU A 678 4.57 -13.23 -20.16
C LEU A 678 5.09 -14.67 -20.17
N LYS A 679 6.27 -14.91 -20.74
CA LYS A 679 6.90 -16.25 -20.73
C LYS A 679 7.20 -16.74 -19.31
N LYS A 680 7.60 -15.83 -18.40
CA LYS A 680 7.83 -16.16 -16.99
C LYS A 680 6.54 -16.46 -16.23
N THR A 681 5.46 -15.74 -16.55
CA THR A 681 4.17 -15.79 -15.84
C THR A 681 3.28 -16.91 -16.38
N ILE A 682 3.22 -17.05 -17.70
CA ILE A 682 2.54 -18.14 -18.37
C ILE A 682 3.64 -19.19 -18.60
N ARG A 683 3.76 -20.17 -17.73
CA ARG A 683 4.61 -21.34 -18.01
C ARG A 683 4.04 -22.03 -19.26
N LEU A 684 4.45 -21.57 -20.41
CA LEU A 684 4.33 -22.29 -21.67
C LEU A 684 5.45 -23.35 -21.73
N ASP A 685 5.45 -24.26 -20.78
CA ASP A 685 6.07 -25.55 -20.92
C ASP A 685 5.16 -26.40 -21.86
N LEU A 686 4.84 -25.85 -22.99
CA LEU A 686 4.43 -26.61 -24.15
C LEU A 686 5.71 -27.26 -24.69
N GLN A 687 6.14 -28.31 -24.05
CA GLN A 687 6.87 -29.35 -24.72
C GLN A 687 5.90 -29.93 -25.76
N LEU A 688 5.94 -29.38 -26.97
CA LEU A 688 5.56 -30.07 -28.19
C LEU A 688 6.79 -30.77 -28.71
#